data_743e82517adb1a2cc50ab991e665807d
#
_entry.id   743e82517adb1a2cc50ab991e665807d
#
_cell.length_a   1.000
_cell.length_b   1.000
_cell.length_c   1.000
_cell.angle_alpha   90.00
_cell.angle_beta   90.00
_cell.angle_gamma   90.00
#
_symmetry.space_group_name_H-M   'P 1'
#
loop_
_entity.id
_entity.type
_entity.pdbx_description
1 polymer ?
#
loop_
_entity_poly.entity_id
_entity_poly.type
_entity_poly.pdbx_seq_one_letter_code
_entity_poly.pdbx_strand_id
1 'polypeptide(L)'
;MYKTIFNKRNSLKFNRFSNKNYSLFAVLGREVLVGALSVATLSHAKAAGVSTEGAKVDSTLYKGGKAYELDAVSVTGSRAPMTVEQSPKIVSVITRDDIHRAAAQTINDVLKLATGVDVRQRGGFGVQTDISINGGTFDQITILLNGVNISNPQTGHNASDFPVSLADIDHIEVLEGAASRLFGTSAFNGAINIVTKKAKNEGVSASVEGGSFGSFGAQGRVQTAFETGKWTHAYSVSGGYKRSDGGTENSDFEKGQGYGNLSFSYDQRFDINVQLGIASQSYGANTFYSAKYNNQYEKTDHGLASLNLSLHNQEKTWEIAPQFYYNKFKDHYQLIRGKAGAAAGENYHDLDVYGGGLNANVAWALGKTAVGFDISKECIYSTALGEELAEKDYKDISGSDRQYTRKGERTNTNIMLEHNFIFGGFTLSAGVLANKNTGLDNDFRFYPGVDMSYRPNDNWKFYASWNKALRMPTYTDLYISNAVQQGDLTLNPEKNSTFKVGTQYRQTGFAATVSGFYAHGTNMIDWVQTSVTELNDSKYHVMNIGKLNNMGYNVDATIYMRELVPNSFITRIKLGYAYIYQDHKTETNILKSLYALEYLKHKAVFGLDHQIWSKLSASWSVRWQQRMNGYHPYTKVDCKLMWDEKKYNIFAKADNITCHRYYDLTAVKQPGLWIMAGASVNLGR
;
A
#
# COMPACT_ATOMS: atom_id res chain seq x y z
N MET A 1 37.12 -21.92 -42.22
CA MET A 1 37.83 -22.88 -41.37
C MET A 1 37.09 -22.96 -40.04
N TYR A 2 36.21 -23.93 -39.93
CA TYR A 2 35.44 -24.26 -38.75
C TYR A 2 36.20 -25.26 -37.90
N LYS A 3 36.14 -25.08 -36.61
CA LYS A 3 36.28 -26.02 -35.50
C LYS A 3 37.26 -25.55 -34.43
N THR A 4 36.70 -25.61 -33.24
CA THR A 4 37.36 -25.76 -31.94
C THR A 4 37.24 -24.52 -31.05
N ILE A 5 36.19 -24.50 -30.23
CA ILE A 5 36.20 -24.08 -28.84
C ILE A 5 34.90 -24.64 -28.17
N PHE A 6 34.94 -25.89 -27.73
CA PHE A 6 34.10 -26.43 -26.66
C PHE A 6 35.05 -27.17 -25.72
N ASN A 7 35.31 -26.59 -24.57
CA ASN A 7 35.58 -27.27 -23.30
C ASN A 7 36.27 -26.31 -22.31
N LYS A 8 35.48 -25.68 -21.47
CA LYS A 8 35.88 -25.42 -20.07
C LYS A 8 34.64 -25.52 -19.18
N ARG A 9 34.44 -26.69 -18.61
CA ARG A 9 33.62 -26.93 -17.43
C ARG A 9 34.27 -26.17 -16.27
N ASN A 10 33.68 -25.08 -15.85
CA ASN A 10 33.95 -24.52 -14.54
C ASN A 10 33.00 -25.16 -13.53
N SER A 11 33.55 -26.05 -12.73
CA SER A 11 32.94 -26.59 -11.53
C SER A 11 32.76 -25.47 -10.53
N LEU A 12 31.54 -24.98 -10.38
CA LEU A 12 31.12 -24.14 -9.25
C LEU A 12 31.16 -25.00 -7.99
N LYS A 13 32.17 -24.78 -7.17
CA LYS A 13 32.24 -25.29 -5.81
C LYS A 13 31.13 -24.62 -5.00
N PHE A 14 30.14 -25.43 -4.58
CA PHE A 14 29.23 -25.08 -3.52
C PHE A 14 30.03 -24.88 -2.21
N ASN A 15 30.27 -23.63 -1.85
CA ASN A 15 30.68 -23.30 -0.50
C ASN A 15 29.45 -23.44 0.42
N ARG A 16 29.43 -24.49 1.23
CA ARG A 16 28.57 -24.62 2.37
C ARG A 16 28.85 -23.46 3.34
N PHE A 17 27.98 -22.48 3.35
CA PHE A 17 27.90 -21.53 4.46
C PHE A 17 27.21 -22.22 5.64
N SER A 18 28.02 -22.73 6.53
CA SER A 18 27.63 -23.08 7.89
C SER A 18 27.58 -21.75 8.66
N ASN A 19 26.42 -21.15 8.81
CA ASN A 19 26.21 -20.13 9.82
C ASN A 19 24.97 -20.41 10.64
N LYS A 20 25.22 -20.73 11.89
CA LYS A 20 24.25 -20.80 12.98
C LYS A 20 23.76 -19.38 13.32
N ASN A 21 22.87 -18.83 12.52
CA ASN A 21 22.05 -17.71 12.91
C ASN A 21 20.60 -18.11 12.67
N TYR A 22 19.97 -18.69 13.69
CA TYR A 22 18.53 -18.84 13.72
C TYR A 22 17.92 -17.45 13.74
N SER A 23 17.44 -16.98 12.58
CA SER A 23 16.67 -15.75 12.49
C SER A 23 15.40 -15.89 13.34
N LEU A 24 14.86 -14.78 13.80
CA LEU A 24 13.55 -14.70 14.50
C LEU A 24 12.46 -15.51 13.76
N PHE A 25 12.59 -15.70 12.46
CA PHE A 25 11.74 -16.54 11.61
C PHE A 25 11.80 -18.06 11.93
N ALA A 26 12.95 -18.58 12.32
CA ALA A 26 13.06 -20.00 12.67
C ALA A 26 12.37 -20.30 14.02
N VAL A 27 12.31 -19.33 14.92
CA VAL A 27 11.63 -19.45 16.22
C VAL A 27 10.14 -19.19 16.07
N LEU A 28 9.74 -18.10 15.40
CA LEU A 28 8.33 -17.76 15.18
C LEU A 28 7.63 -18.68 14.17
N GLY A 29 8.33 -19.14 13.13
CA GLY A 29 7.78 -20.11 12.17
C GLY A 29 7.48 -21.47 12.81
N ARG A 30 8.24 -21.90 13.79
CA ARG A 30 8.01 -23.15 14.54
C ARG A 30 6.81 -23.03 15.48
N GLU A 31 6.64 -21.90 16.17
CA GLU A 31 5.50 -21.64 17.06
C GLU A 31 4.20 -21.39 16.30
N VAL A 32 4.27 -20.72 15.14
CA VAL A 32 3.10 -20.50 14.25
C VAL A 32 2.66 -21.81 13.60
N LEU A 33 3.60 -22.69 13.21
CA LEU A 33 3.26 -24.01 12.65
C LEU A 33 2.65 -24.93 13.73
N VAL A 34 3.12 -24.88 14.97
CA VAL A 34 2.56 -25.61 16.11
C VAL A 34 1.18 -25.07 16.48
N GLY A 35 0.98 -23.75 16.43
CA GLY A 35 -0.34 -23.13 16.63
C GLY A 35 -1.35 -23.51 15.55
N ALA A 36 -0.95 -23.56 14.27
CA ALA A 36 -1.81 -23.97 13.17
C ALA A 36 -2.19 -25.47 13.25
N LEU A 37 -1.26 -26.32 13.67
CA LEU A 37 -1.52 -27.75 13.91
C LEU A 37 -2.44 -27.97 15.14
N SER A 38 -2.34 -27.14 16.18
CA SER A 38 -3.20 -27.22 17.36
C SER A 38 -4.65 -26.80 17.07
N VAL A 39 -4.86 -25.85 16.16
CA VAL A 39 -6.22 -25.44 15.69
C VAL A 39 -6.85 -26.54 14.84
N ALA A 40 -6.07 -27.29 14.06
CA ALA A 40 -6.58 -28.39 13.25
C ALA A 40 -7.00 -29.63 14.08
N THR A 41 -6.50 -29.78 15.30
CA THR A 41 -6.85 -30.92 16.20
C THR A 41 -8.05 -30.64 17.10
N LEU A 42 -8.49 -29.40 17.23
CA LEU A 42 -9.68 -29.00 18.03
C LEU A 42 -11.01 -29.09 17.27
N SER A 43 -11.01 -29.43 15.98
CA SER A 43 -12.22 -29.43 15.13
C SER A 43 -13.05 -30.73 15.14
N HIS A 44 -12.84 -31.66 16.09
CA HIS A 44 -13.60 -32.90 16.16
C HIS A 44 -14.75 -32.93 17.17
N ALA A 45 -15.24 -31.75 17.63
CA ALA A 45 -16.50 -31.68 18.39
C ALA A 45 -17.66 -31.49 17.41
N LYS A 46 -18.46 -32.53 17.22
CA LYS A 46 -19.69 -32.52 16.43
C LYS A 46 -20.66 -31.47 16.96
N ALA A 47 -20.91 -30.41 16.19
CA ALA A 47 -22.07 -29.54 16.37
C ALA A 47 -23.23 -30.06 15.51
N ALA A 48 -24.34 -30.37 16.17
CA ALA A 48 -25.60 -30.72 15.52
C ALA A 48 -26.18 -29.48 14.83
N GLY A 49 -26.67 -29.66 13.61
CA GLY A 49 -27.20 -28.57 12.79
C GLY A 49 -28.45 -27.91 13.40
N VAL A 50 -28.42 -26.61 13.42
CA VAL A 50 -29.61 -25.76 13.53
C VAL A 50 -29.59 -24.84 12.31
N SER A 51 -30.62 -24.92 11.49
CA SER A 51 -30.88 -24.01 10.38
C SER A 51 -31.34 -22.69 10.94
N THR A 52 -30.57 -21.63 10.73
CA THR A 52 -31.02 -20.27 11.00
C THR A 52 -31.38 -19.58 9.68
N GLU A 53 -32.63 -19.25 9.53
CA GLU A 53 -33.08 -18.25 8.55
C GLU A 53 -32.43 -16.91 8.86
N GLY A 54 -31.54 -16.47 7.99
CA GLY A 54 -30.88 -15.18 8.10
C GLY A 54 -31.86 -14.02 7.93
N ALA A 55 -31.73 -13.02 8.78
CA ALA A 55 -32.45 -11.77 8.67
C ALA A 55 -32.27 -11.19 7.26
N LYS A 56 -33.39 -11.05 6.54
CA LYS A 56 -33.45 -10.41 5.22
C LYS A 56 -33.11 -8.93 5.39
N VAL A 57 -31.91 -8.54 5.00
CA VAL A 57 -31.65 -7.16 4.58
C VAL A 57 -32.43 -6.96 3.30
N ASP A 58 -33.26 -5.94 3.24
CA ASP A 58 -34.15 -5.63 2.13
C ASP A 58 -33.34 -5.35 0.85
N SER A 59 -33.19 -6.38 0.00
CA SER A 59 -32.47 -6.35 -1.27
C SER A 59 -33.40 -6.11 -2.47
N THR A 60 -34.46 -5.31 -2.29
CA THR A 60 -35.49 -5.14 -3.31
C THR A 60 -35.16 -4.16 -4.43
N LEU A 61 -33.92 -3.76 -4.66
CA LEU A 61 -33.58 -2.82 -5.75
C LEU A 61 -32.81 -3.38 -6.93
N TYR A 62 -32.47 -4.67 -6.99
CA TYR A 62 -31.89 -5.26 -8.20
C TYR A 62 -32.39 -6.68 -8.44
N LYS A 63 -33.46 -6.82 -9.22
CA LYS A 63 -33.86 -8.07 -9.89
C LYS A 63 -33.07 -8.15 -11.21
N GLY A 64 -32.04 -8.98 -11.26
CA GLY A 64 -31.39 -9.39 -12.52
C GLY A 64 -29.89 -9.18 -12.52
N GLY A 65 -29.11 -10.23 -12.36
CA GLY A 65 -27.67 -10.26 -12.47
C GLY A 65 -26.96 -10.22 -11.12
N LYS A 66 -25.87 -10.96 -10.98
CA LYS A 66 -24.95 -10.82 -9.85
C LYS A 66 -24.32 -9.43 -9.88
N ALA A 67 -25.05 -8.42 -9.44
CA ALA A 67 -24.49 -7.13 -9.12
C ALA A 67 -23.43 -7.36 -8.04
N TYR A 68 -22.23 -6.93 -8.31
CA TYR A 68 -21.14 -6.99 -7.34
C TYR A 68 -21.61 -6.33 -6.04
N GLU A 69 -21.45 -7.01 -4.91
CA GLU A 69 -21.72 -6.51 -3.54
C GLU A 69 -20.82 -5.32 -3.17
N LEU A 70 -20.69 -4.31 -4.04
CA LEU A 70 -20.05 -3.04 -3.72
C LEU A 70 -20.93 -2.18 -2.80
N ASP A 71 -22.22 -2.49 -2.71
CA ASP A 71 -23.18 -1.71 -1.91
C ASP A 71 -23.05 -1.93 -0.39
N ALA A 72 -22.36 -3.00 0.02
CA ALA A 72 -22.15 -3.34 1.43
C ALA A 72 -20.74 -2.98 1.96
N VAL A 73 -19.85 -2.43 1.13
CA VAL A 73 -18.50 -2.08 1.55
C VAL A 73 -18.54 -0.76 2.31
N SER A 74 -18.27 -0.81 3.62
CA SER A 74 -17.98 0.37 4.41
C SER A 74 -16.62 0.93 3.95
N VAL A 75 -16.61 2.12 3.40
CA VAL A 75 -15.40 2.74 2.84
C VAL A 75 -14.77 3.67 3.87
N THR A 76 -13.46 3.68 3.94
CA THR A 76 -12.65 4.54 4.83
C THR A 76 -12.70 6.04 4.47
N GLY A 77 -13.69 6.48 3.71
CA GLY A 77 -13.88 7.88 3.29
C GLY A 77 -14.45 8.83 4.36
N SER A 78 -14.76 8.33 5.56
CA SER A 78 -15.33 9.11 6.68
C SER A 78 -14.94 8.47 8.02
N ARG A 79 -14.88 9.28 9.07
CA ARG A 79 -14.69 8.81 10.46
C ARG A 79 -15.95 8.12 11.02
N ALA A 80 -17.13 8.50 10.58
CA ALA A 80 -18.35 7.77 10.86
C ALA A 80 -18.59 6.70 9.78
N PRO A 81 -18.99 5.47 10.13
CA PRO A 81 -19.32 4.45 9.15
C PRO A 81 -20.38 4.94 8.16
N MET A 82 -20.03 4.88 6.86
CA MET A 82 -20.90 5.31 5.76
C MET A 82 -20.85 4.28 4.64
N THR A 83 -21.95 4.11 3.93
CA THR A 83 -21.95 3.33 2.69
C THR A 83 -21.20 4.08 1.59
N VAL A 84 -20.76 3.38 0.55
CA VAL A 84 -20.14 4.01 -0.64
C VAL A 84 -21.05 5.10 -1.23
N GLU A 85 -22.35 4.88 -1.17
CA GLU A 85 -23.36 5.78 -1.67
C GLU A 85 -23.45 7.06 -0.86
N GLN A 86 -23.44 6.96 0.47
CA GLN A 86 -23.50 8.08 1.41
C GLN A 86 -22.15 8.81 1.51
N SER A 87 -21.04 8.17 1.20
CA SER A 87 -19.72 8.79 1.31
C SER A 87 -19.64 10.08 0.48
N PRO A 88 -19.27 11.23 1.06
CA PRO A 88 -19.12 12.48 0.32
C PRO A 88 -17.88 12.49 -0.56
N LYS A 89 -17.01 11.49 -0.46
CA LYS A 89 -15.81 11.31 -1.27
C LYS A 89 -15.96 10.12 -2.22
N ILE A 90 -15.32 10.18 -3.37
CA ILE A 90 -15.13 9.01 -4.21
C ILE A 90 -13.84 8.32 -3.78
N VAL A 91 -13.99 7.04 -3.47
CA VAL A 91 -12.91 6.11 -3.19
C VAL A 91 -12.83 5.15 -4.37
N SER A 92 -11.68 5.08 -5.01
CA SER A 92 -11.42 4.10 -6.04
C SER A 92 -11.15 2.75 -5.39
N VAL A 93 -11.92 1.73 -5.77
CA VAL A 93 -11.79 0.38 -5.19
C VAL A 93 -11.23 -0.57 -6.23
N ILE A 94 -10.10 -1.19 -5.93
CA ILE A 94 -9.56 -2.32 -6.70
C ILE A 94 -10.14 -3.59 -6.07
N THR A 95 -11.05 -4.23 -6.75
CA THR A 95 -11.81 -5.36 -6.24
C THR A 95 -10.99 -6.65 -6.20
N ARG A 96 -11.48 -7.65 -5.46
CA ARG A 96 -10.90 -8.99 -5.45
C ARG A 96 -10.87 -9.64 -6.85
N ASP A 97 -11.86 -9.39 -7.69
CA ASP A 97 -11.89 -9.86 -9.08
C ASP A 97 -10.79 -9.18 -9.91
N ASP A 98 -10.54 -7.88 -9.70
CA ASP A 98 -9.45 -7.17 -10.35
C ASP A 98 -8.08 -7.76 -9.98
N ILE A 99 -7.87 -8.05 -8.69
CA ILE A 99 -6.65 -8.67 -8.18
C ILE A 99 -6.47 -10.08 -8.77
N HIS A 100 -7.55 -10.86 -8.83
CA HIS A 100 -7.51 -12.22 -9.39
C HIS A 100 -7.17 -12.23 -10.87
N ARG A 101 -7.70 -11.29 -11.66
CA ARG A 101 -7.47 -11.20 -13.11
C ARG A 101 -6.15 -10.57 -13.48
N ALA A 102 -5.59 -9.72 -12.63
CA ALA A 102 -4.33 -9.04 -12.91
C ALA A 102 -3.16 -10.01 -13.09
N ALA A 103 -2.26 -9.71 -14.04
CA ALA A 103 -0.97 -10.38 -14.17
C ALA A 103 0.02 -9.95 -13.05
N ALA A 104 -0.50 -9.58 -11.89
CA ALA A 104 0.24 -9.06 -10.76
C ALA A 104 0.98 -10.16 -10.00
N GLN A 105 2.16 -9.83 -9.49
CA GLN A 105 2.94 -10.67 -8.58
C GLN A 105 2.96 -10.10 -7.17
N THR A 106 2.78 -8.79 -7.02
CA THR A 106 2.81 -8.06 -5.75
C THR A 106 1.61 -7.11 -5.65
N ILE A 107 1.37 -6.58 -4.45
CA ILE A 107 0.36 -5.53 -4.21
C ILE A 107 0.68 -4.29 -5.06
N ASN A 108 1.96 -3.96 -5.20
CA ASN A 108 2.41 -2.81 -6.00
C ASN A 108 2.01 -2.93 -7.48
N ASP A 109 2.04 -4.15 -8.04
CA ASP A 109 1.63 -4.36 -9.43
C ASP A 109 0.13 -4.14 -9.61
N VAL A 110 -0.66 -4.50 -8.60
CA VAL A 110 -2.11 -4.22 -8.59
C VAL A 110 -2.38 -2.71 -8.52
N LEU A 111 -1.63 -1.98 -7.69
CA LEU A 111 -1.74 -0.52 -7.57
C LEU A 111 -1.39 0.22 -8.87
N LYS A 112 -0.53 -0.36 -9.72
CA LYS A 112 -0.25 0.19 -11.06
C LYS A 112 -1.47 0.29 -11.96
N LEU A 113 -2.53 -0.49 -11.68
CA LEU A 113 -3.78 -0.48 -12.44
C LEU A 113 -4.70 0.69 -12.05
N ALA A 114 -4.51 1.31 -10.89
CA ALA A 114 -5.26 2.50 -10.49
C ALA A 114 -4.76 3.74 -11.24
N THR A 115 -5.65 4.49 -11.85
CA THR A 115 -5.34 5.57 -12.79
C THR A 115 -4.59 6.73 -12.11
N GLY A 116 -5.04 7.18 -10.94
CA GLY A 116 -4.43 8.28 -10.19
C GLY A 116 -3.18 7.91 -9.37
N VAL A 117 -2.77 6.62 -9.37
CA VAL A 117 -1.63 6.13 -8.59
C VAL A 117 -0.40 5.99 -9.49
N ASP A 118 0.71 6.56 -9.08
CA ASP A 118 2.03 6.35 -9.67
C ASP A 118 2.83 5.37 -8.80
N VAL A 119 3.33 4.30 -9.39
CA VAL A 119 4.12 3.27 -8.73
C VAL A 119 5.45 3.16 -9.45
N ARG A 120 6.50 3.69 -8.84
CA ARG A 120 7.87 3.64 -9.35
C ARG A 120 8.59 2.45 -8.73
N GLN A 121 8.81 1.44 -9.50
CA GLN A 121 9.50 0.23 -9.04
C GLN A 121 11.00 0.35 -9.28
N ARG A 122 11.80 -0.02 -8.29
CA ARG A 122 13.26 0.01 -8.36
C ARG A 122 13.81 -1.35 -8.81
N GLY A 123 13.53 -1.74 -10.04
CA GLY A 123 13.96 -3.03 -10.60
C GLY A 123 12.83 -4.06 -10.67
N GLY A 124 13.12 -5.33 -10.42
CA GLY A 124 12.18 -6.44 -10.53
C GLY A 124 11.12 -6.47 -9.42
N PHE A 125 10.28 -7.50 -9.45
CA PHE A 125 9.27 -7.73 -8.40
C PHE A 125 9.94 -8.03 -7.05
N GLY A 126 9.30 -7.58 -5.95
CA GLY A 126 9.77 -7.87 -4.59
C GLY A 126 10.89 -6.97 -4.08
N VAL A 127 11.26 -5.93 -4.82
CA VAL A 127 12.20 -4.89 -4.39
C VAL A 127 11.47 -3.61 -3.98
N GLN A 128 12.21 -2.63 -3.49
CA GLN A 128 11.71 -1.32 -3.06
C GLN A 128 10.85 -0.64 -4.14
N THR A 129 9.78 0.03 -3.71
CA THR A 129 8.82 0.68 -4.60
C THR A 129 8.33 1.99 -3.99
N ASP A 130 8.40 3.06 -4.76
CA ASP A 130 7.85 4.37 -4.40
C ASP A 130 6.41 4.48 -4.92
N ILE A 131 5.47 4.79 -4.03
CA ILE A 131 4.05 4.91 -4.37
C ILE A 131 3.62 6.35 -4.12
N SER A 132 2.97 6.98 -5.10
CA SER A 132 2.43 8.33 -4.97
C SER A 132 1.08 8.50 -5.64
N ILE A 133 0.36 9.57 -5.31
CA ILE A 133 -0.98 9.87 -5.82
C ILE A 133 -0.98 11.28 -6.39
N ASN A 134 -1.59 11.45 -7.58
CA ASN A 134 -1.88 12.76 -8.21
C ASN A 134 -0.68 13.72 -8.27
N GLY A 135 0.50 13.23 -8.66
CA GLY A 135 1.71 14.04 -8.85
C GLY A 135 2.45 14.39 -7.55
N GLY A 136 2.08 13.78 -6.43
CA GLY A 136 2.83 13.88 -5.19
C GLY A 136 4.08 13.00 -5.16
N THR A 137 4.78 13.02 -4.01
CA THR A 137 5.90 12.13 -3.71
C THR A 137 5.46 10.95 -2.85
N PHE A 138 6.33 9.96 -2.69
CA PHE A 138 6.06 8.74 -1.93
C PHE A 138 5.89 8.97 -0.42
N ASP A 139 6.45 10.06 0.13
CA ASP A 139 6.29 10.43 1.55
C ASP A 139 4.95 11.14 1.85
N GLN A 140 4.16 11.44 0.81
CA GLN A 140 2.94 12.25 0.89
C GLN A 140 1.65 11.43 0.90
N ILE A 141 1.75 10.13 1.13
CA ILE A 141 0.61 9.22 1.22
C ILE A 141 0.64 8.44 2.54
N THR A 142 -0.54 8.07 3.02
CA THR A 142 -0.67 7.14 4.14
C THR A 142 -1.04 5.76 3.62
N ILE A 143 -0.32 4.75 4.08
CA ILE A 143 -0.65 3.34 3.81
C ILE A 143 -1.30 2.75 5.07
N LEU A 144 -2.45 2.12 4.86
CA LEU A 144 -3.24 1.49 5.91
C LEU A 144 -3.41 0.00 5.62
N LEU A 145 -3.43 -0.80 6.68
CA LEU A 145 -3.86 -2.20 6.64
C LEU A 145 -5.08 -2.37 7.56
N ASN A 146 -6.24 -2.62 6.97
CA ASN A 146 -7.53 -2.65 7.69
C ASN A 146 -7.76 -1.40 8.58
N GLY A 147 -7.38 -0.22 8.07
CA GLY A 147 -7.51 1.05 8.79
C GLY A 147 -6.39 1.38 9.78
N VAL A 148 -5.44 0.47 10.01
CA VAL A 148 -4.26 0.71 10.87
C VAL A 148 -3.14 1.32 10.03
N ASN A 149 -2.56 2.43 10.47
CA ASN A 149 -1.44 3.08 9.79
C ASN A 149 -0.18 2.22 9.91
N ILE A 150 0.39 1.83 8.75
CA ILE A 150 1.62 1.04 8.62
C ILE A 150 2.73 1.81 7.87
N SER A 151 2.58 3.14 7.72
CA SER A 151 3.60 3.97 7.08
C SER A 151 4.88 4.02 7.92
N ASN A 152 6.04 4.03 7.27
CA ASN A 152 7.34 4.09 7.92
C ASN A 152 7.81 5.56 8.02
N PRO A 153 7.95 6.13 9.24
CA PRO A 153 8.40 7.51 9.41
C PRO A 153 9.88 7.76 9.12
N GLN A 154 10.69 6.70 8.97
CA GLN A 154 12.09 6.83 8.56
C GLN A 154 12.17 7.35 7.13
N THR A 155 11.39 6.74 6.22
CA THR A 155 11.35 7.06 4.80
C THR A 155 10.12 6.42 4.14
N GLY A 156 9.49 7.10 3.19
CA GLY A 156 8.38 6.52 2.41
C GLY A 156 8.80 5.49 1.37
N HIS A 157 10.10 5.30 1.12
CA HIS A 157 10.61 4.29 0.19
C HIS A 157 10.22 2.86 0.60
N ASN A 158 10.05 2.59 1.90
CA ASN A 158 9.68 1.28 2.42
C ASN A 158 8.15 1.07 2.52
N ALA A 159 7.37 1.89 1.83
CA ALA A 159 5.90 1.81 1.82
C ALA A 159 5.36 0.48 1.27
N SER A 160 6.19 -0.32 0.59
CA SER A 160 5.82 -1.61 -0.02
C SER A 160 6.09 -2.84 0.83
N ASP A 161 6.55 -2.68 2.06
CA ASP A 161 6.88 -3.80 2.96
C ASP A 161 5.62 -4.35 3.66
N PHE A 162 4.65 -4.76 2.84
CA PHE A 162 3.37 -5.26 3.34
C PHE A 162 3.56 -6.62 4.03
N PRO A 163 3.06 -6.79 5.28
CA PRO A 163 3.08 -8.08 5.98
C PRO A 163 1.95 -9.01 5.53
N VAL A 164 1.40 -8.80 4.35
CA VAL A 164 0.31 -9.58 3.74
C VAL A 164 0.63 -9.94 2.31
N SER A 165 0.05 -11.03 1.82
CA SER A 165 0.14 -11.47 0.42
C SER A 165 -1.09 -11.04 -0.39
N LEU A 166 -1.02 -11.11 -1.73
CA LEU A 166 -2.19 -10.91 -2.60
C LEU A 166 -3.35 -11.86 -2.26
N ALA A 167 -3.05 -13.08 -1.77
CA ALA A 167 -4.08 -14.05 -1.39
C ALA A 167 -4.90 -13.63 -0.17
N ASP A 168 -4.34 -12.76 0.69
CA ASP A 168 -5.01 -12.27 1.89
C ASP A 168 -5.97 -11.12 1.61
N ILE A 169 -5.79 -10.42 0.47
CA ILE A 169 -6.51 -9.18 0.18
C ILE A 169 -7.93 -9.47 -0.31
N ASP A 170 -8.89 -8.75 0.24
CA ASP A 170 -10.25 -8.67 -0.25
C ASP A 170 -10.38 -7.57 -1.31
N HIS A 171 -9.97 -6.35 -0.99
CA HIS A 171 -9.93 -5.22 -1.90
C HIS A 171 -8.90 -4.18 -1.43
N ILE A 172 -8.60 -3.22 -2.31
CA ILE A 172 -7.75 -2.09 -1.99
C ILE A 172 -8.54 -0.81 -2.25
N GLU A 173 -8.58 0.07 -1.28
CA GLU A 173 -9.22 1.38 -1.38
C GLU A 173 -8.15 2.45 -1.63
N VAL A 174 -8.36 3.29 -2.62
CA VAL A 174 -7.51 4.45 -2.93
C VAL A 174 -8.33 5.71 -2.74
N LEU A 175 -7.99 6.48 -1.72
CA LEU A 175 -8.55 7.79 -1.46
C LEU A 175 -7.60 8.85 -1.99
N GLU A 176 -8.01 9.57 -3.02
CA GLU A 176 -7.21 10.61 -3.66
C GLU A 176 -7.51 12.00 -3.09
N GLY A 177 -6.45 12.83 -2.96
CA GLY A 177 -6.51 14.18 -2.41
C GLY A 177 -6.27 14.23 -0.92
N ALA A 178 -6.15 15.45 -0.37
CA ALA A 178 -5.85 15.67 1.04
C ALA A 178 -6.87 14.98 1.96
N ALA A 179 -6.37 14.12 2.85
CA ALA A 179 -7.17 13.29 3.74
C ALA A 179 -6.71 13.33 5.21
N SER A 180 -5.90 14.32 5.59
CA SER A 180 -5.32 14.41 6.94
C SER A 180 -6.38 14.45 8.04
N ARG A 181 -7.56 15.04 7.82
CA ARG A 181 -8.65 15.04 8.81
C ARG A 181 -9.22 13.64 9.10
N LEU A 182 -8.93 12.65 8.25
CA LEU A 182 -9.37 11.26 8.43
C LEU A 182 -8.25 10.39 9.01
N PHE A 183 -7.02 10.56 8.51
CA PHE A 183 -5.91 9.62 8.75
C PHE A 183 -4.68 10.26 9.40
N GLY A 184 -4.76 11.55 9.79
CA GLY A 184 -3.64 12.26 10.41
C GLY A 184 -2.67 12.86 9.38
N THR A 185 -1.47 13.19 9.84
CA THR A 185 -0.54 14.10 9.17
C THR A 185 0.02 13.60 7.84
N SER A 186 0.19 12.29 7.66
CA SER A 186 0.85 11.73 6.46
C SER A 186 -0.08 11.61 5.24
N ALA A 187 -1.40 11.76 5.40
CA ALA A 187 -2.37 11.69 4.31
C ALA A 187 -2.44 13.02 3.52
N PHE A 188 -1.31 13.44 2.97
CA PHE A 188 -1.12 14.73 2.32
C PHE A 188 -1.76 14.80 0.93
N ASN A 189 -1.49 13.79 0.07
CA ASN A 189 -2.07 13.65 -1.27
C ASN A 189 -3.08 12.50 -1.37
N GLY A 190 -3.25 11.74 -0.30
CA GLY A 190 -4.19 10.64 -0.26
C GLY A 190 -3.82 9.53 0.71
N ALA A 191 -4.60 8.46 0.66
CA ALA A 191 -4.37 7.26 1.44
C ALA A 191 -4.70 6.01 0.62
N ILE A 192 -4.01 4.92 0.91
CA ILE A 192 -4.27 3.58 0.37
C ILE A 192 -4.58 2.66 1.54
N ASN A 193 -5.77 2.06 1.56
CA ASN A 193 -6.16 1.09 2.58
C ASN A 193 -6.24 -0.31 1.96
N ILE A 194 -5.41 -1.21 2.47
CA ILE A 194 -5.40 -2.62 2.09
C ILE A 194 -6.35 -3.34 3.04
N VAL A 195 -7.44 -3.88 2.51
CA VAL A 195 -8.44 -4.59 3.29
C VAL A 195 -8.28 -6.09 3.09
N THR A 196 -8.12 -6.82 4.19
CA THR A 196 -7.92 -8.28 4.16
C THR A 196 -9.24 -9.03 4.23
N LYS A 197 -9.22 -10.26 3.70
CA LYS A 197 -10.37 -11.18 3.75
C LYS A 197 -10.72 -11.56 5.19
N LYS A 198 -11.96 -11.41 5.55
CA LYS A 198 -12.51 -12.02 6.79
C LYS A 198 -12.83 -13.49 6.54
N ALA A 199 -12.53 -14.33 7.52
CA ALA A 199 -12.96 -15.73 7.47
C ALA A 199 -14.49 -15.80 7.59
N LYS A 200 -15.15 -16.56 6.71
CA LYS A 200 -16.62 -16.77 6.73
C LYS A 200 -16.97 -18.22 7.05
N ASN A 201 -16.05 -19.14 6.81
CA ASN A 201 -16.21 -20.58 6.95
C ASN A 201 -14.84 -21.25 7.09
N GLU A 202 -14.83 -22.56 7.29
CA GLU A 202 -13.60 -23.35 7.25
C GLU A 202 -13.05 -23.40 5.81
N GLY A 203 -11.73 -23.28 5.70
CA GLY A 203 -11.09 -23.35 4.41
C GLY A 203 -9.57 -23.35 4.49
N VAL A 204 -8.96 -24.00 3.51
CA VAL A 204 -7.51 -24.01 3.27
C VAL A 204 -7.29 -23.59 1.83
N SER A 205 -6.41 -22.64 1.62
CA SER A 205 -5.94 -22.27 0.28
C SER A 205 -4.42 -22.31 0.22
N ALA A 206 -3.91 -22.76 -0.90
CA ALA A 206 -2.46 -22.78 -1.17
C ALA A 206 -2.22 -22.43 -2.64
N SER A 207 -1.08 -21.80 -2.92
CA SER A 207 -0.65 -21.58 -4.29
C SER A 207 0.86 -21.70 -4.42
N VAL A 208 1.30 -22.13 -5.60
CA VAL A 208 2.71 -22.20 -6.00
C VAL A 208 2.84 -21.62 -7.40
N GLU A 209 3.92 -20.88 -7.61
CA GLU A 209 4.26 -20.32 -8.92
C GLU A 209 5.77 -20.35 -9.15
N GLY A 210 6.19 -20.44 -10.42
CA GLY A 210 7.59 -20.39 -10.82
C GLY A 210 7.74 -19.83 -12.23
N GLY A 211 8.93 -19.38 -12.59
CA GLY A 211 9.12 -18.78 -13.90
C GLY A 211 10.48 -18.17 -14.15
N SER A 212 10.51 -17.12 -14.95
CA SER A 212 11.71 -16.42 -15.42
C SER A 212 12.65 -16.03 -14.26
N PHE A 213 13.95 -16.01 -14.53
CA PHE A 213 14.98 -15.56 -13.58
C PHE A 213 15.00 -16.32 -12.26
N GLY A 214 14.81 -17.64 -12.29
CA GLY A 214 14.78 -18.45 -11.07
C GLY A 214 13.65 -18.09 -10.09
N SER A 215 12.61 -17.40 -10.58
CA SER A 215 11.50 -16.98 -9.75
C SER A 215 10.74 -18.18 -9.21
N PHE A 216 10.49 -18.13 -7.92
CA PHE A 216 9.66 -19.10 -7.19
C PHE A 216 8.82 -18.38 -6.14
N GLY A 217 7.58 -18.79 -6.00
CA GLY A 217 6.66 -18.30 -4.96
C GLY A 217 5.78 -19.41 -4.44
N ALA A 218 5.57 -19.44 -3.13
CA ALA A 218 4.61 -20.32 -2.47
C ALA A 218 3.90 -19.56 -1.36
N GLN A 219 2.60 -19.78 -1.20
CA GLN A 219 1.81 -19.18 -0.12
C GLN A 219 0.67 -20.11 0.29
N GLY A 220 0.29 -20.01 1.56
CA GLY A 220 -0.81 -20.76 2.13
C GLY A 220 -1.64 -19.90 3.09
N ARG A 221 -2.92 -20.24 3.22
CA ARG A 221 -3.84 -19.62 4.17
C ARG A 221 -4.79 -20.67 4.71
N VAL A 222 -4.97 -20.66 6.03
CA VAL A 222 -5.98 -21.44 6.72
C VAL A 222 -6.94 -20.50 7.41
N GLN A 223 -8.21 -20.80 7.37
CA GLN A 223 -9.24 -19.98 8.00
C GLN A 223 -10.34 -20.85 8.59
N THR A 224 -11.00 -20.34 9.63
CA THR A 224 -12.21 -20.94 10.20
C THR A 224 -13.13 -19.84 10.71
N ALA A 225 -14.43 -20.11 10.67
CA ALA A 225 -15.43 -19.28 11.31
C ALA A 225 -16.54 -20.16 11.89
N PHE A 226 -16.94 -19.87 13.10
CA PHE A 226 -17.98 -20.62 13.84
C PHE A 226 -18.66 -19.75 14.89
N GLU A 227 -19.80 -20.19 15.34
CA GLU A 227 -20.58 -19.54 16.40
C GLU A 227 -20.60 -20.36 17.68
N THR A 228 -20.54 -19.68 18.83
CA THR A 228 -20.65 -20.29 20.17
C THR A 228 -21.56 -19.41 21.03
N GLY A 229 -22.82 -19.81 21.16
CA GLY A 229 -23.84 -18.99 21.82
C GLY A 229 -24.03 -17.66 21.08
N LYS A 230 -23.72 -16.53 21.75
CA LYS A 230 -23.80 -15.20 21.14
C LYS A 230 -22.49 -14.72 20.51
N TRP A 231 -21.45 -15.53 20.56
CA TRP A 231 -20.16 -15.21 19.98
C TRP A 231 -20.03 -15.75 18.56
N THR A 232 -19.63 -14.90 17.64
CA THR A 232 -19.12 -15.26 16.33
C THR A 232 -17.60 -15.17 16.33
N HIS A 233 -16.93 -16.22 15.90
CA HIS A 233 -15.48 -16.34 15.82
C HIS A 233 -15.05 -16.46 14.37
N ALA A 234 -14.03 -15.71 13.96
CA ALA A 234 -13.48 -15.78 12.62
C ALA A 234 -11.95 -15.61 12.68
N TYR A 235 -11.22 -16.67 12.32
CA TYR A 235 -9.78 -16.74 12.42
C TYR A 235 -9.16 -17.05 11.07
N SER A 236 -8.04 -16.41 10.77
CA SER A 236 -7.24 -16.77 9.62
C SER A 236 -5.76 -16.56 9.89
N VAL A 237 -4.94 -17.48 9.35
CA VAL A 237 -3.48 -17.39 9.37
C VAL A 237 -2.98 -17.69 7.97
N SER A 238 -2.04 -16.90 7.49
CA SER A 238 -1.39 -17.10 6.18
C SER A 238 0.11 -16.90 6.28
N GLY A 239 0.82 -17.47 5.32
CA GLY A 239 2.24 -17.28 5.16
C GLY A 239 2.65 -17.46 3.70
N GLY A 240 3.72 -16.80 3.32
CA GLY A 240 4.23 -16.88 1.95
C GLY A 240 5.71 -16.60 1.86
N TYR A 241 6.30 -17.12 0.80
CA TYR A 241 7.69 -16.95 0.44
C TYR A 241 7.81 -16.69 -1.06
N LYS A 242 8.67 -15.76 -1.45
CA LYS A 242 9.02 -15.48 -2.84
C LYS A 242 10.49 -15.20 -2.99
N ARG A 243 11.07 -15.64 -4.11
CA ARG A 243 12.44 -15.31 -4.49
C ARG A 243 12.58 -15.15 -6.00
N SER A 244 13.65 -14.49 -6.43
CA SER A 244 14.12 -14.47 -7.83
C SER A 244 15.61 -14.11 -7.87
N ASP A 245 16.31 -14.57 -8.90
CA ASP A 245 17.69 -14.18 -9.17
C ASP A 245 17.77 -12.80 -9.84
N GLY A 246 16.61 -12.19 -10.19
CA GLY A 246 16.50 -10.87 -10.80
C GLY A 246 16.61 -10.86 -12.33
N GLY A 247 15.92 -9.91 -12.95
CA GLY A 247 15.94 -9.70 -14.41
C GLY A 247 17.02 -8.75 -14.93
N THR A 248 17.77 -8.14 -14.02
CA THR A 248 18.91 -7.25 -14.27
C THR A 248 20.02 -7.54 -13.26
N GLU A 249 21.22 -7.02 -13.49
CA GLU A 249 22.35 -7.15 -12.57
C GLU A 249 21.96 -6.65 -11.17
N ASN A 250 22.36 -7.39 -10.12
CA ASN A 250 22.10 -7.04 -8.71
C ASN A 250 20.64 -6.59 -8.45
N SER A 251 19.69 -7.40 -8.91
CA SER A 251 18.25 -7.22 -8.71
C SER A 251 17.56 -8.48 -8.19
N ASP A 252 18.34 -9.38 -7.63
CA ASP A 252 17.86 -10.56 -6.91
C ASP A 252 17.08 -10.14 -5.66
N PHE A 253 16.09 -10.95 -5.29
CA PHE A 253 15.34 -10.72 -4.07
C PHE A 253 14.87 -12.01 -3.41
N GLU A 254 14.65 -11.91 -2.12
CA GLU A 254 14.01 -12.92 -1.28
C GLU A 254 13.06 -12.23 -0.30
N LYS A 255 11.83 -12.71 -0.20
CA LYS A 255 10.79 -12.16 0.69
C LYS A 255 10.02 -13.27 1.37
N GLY A 256 9.88 -13.18 2.70
CA GLY A 256 8.97 -13.97 3.51
C GLY A 256 7.97 -13.08 4.23
N GLN A 257 6.71 -13.52 4.36
CA GLN A 257 5.69 -12.83 5.16
C GLN A 257 4.76 -13.82 5.84
N GLY A 258 4.21 -13.38 6.98
CA GLY A 258 3.19 -14.09 7.72
C GLY A 258 2.15 -13.12 8.25
N TYR A 259 0.88 -13.51 8.24
CA TYR A 259 -0.22 -12.69 8.69
C TYR A 259 -1.28 -13.50 9.42
N GLY A 260 -1.75 -13.00 10.54
CA GLY A 260 -2.85 -13.55 11.33
C GLY A 260 -3.92 -12.49 11.59
N ASN A 261 -5.18 -12.88 11.44
CA ASN A 261 -6.33 -12.06 11.82
C ASN A 261 -7.30 -12.89 12.66
N LEU A 262 -7.59 -12.40 13.88
CA LEU A 262 -8.53 -12.98 14.82
C LEU A 262 -9.65 -11.99 15.06
N SER A 263 -10.87 -12.38 14.75
CA SER A 263 -12.06 -11.56 14.88
C SER A 263 -13.07 -12.26 15.77
N PHE A 264 -13.63 -11.51 16.73
CA PHE A 264 -14.67 -11.96 17.65
C PHE A 264 -15.78 -10.94 17.62
N SER A 265 -17.01 -11.38 17.55
CA SER A 265 -18.21 -10.53 17.64
C SER A 265 -19.16 -11.10 18.67
N TYR A 266 -19.58 -10.30 19.63
CA TYR A 266 -20.55 -10.68 20.65
C TYR A 266 -21.89 -9.98 20.42
N ASP A 267 -22.94 -10.75 20.17
CA ASP A 267 -24.34 -10.29 20.04
C ASP A 267 -24.50 -9.14 19.03
N GLN A 268 -23.58 -9.02 18.05
CA GLN A 268 -23.51 -7.91 17.10
C GLN A 268 -23.45 -6.52 17.76
N ARG A 269 -22.84 -6.42 18.96
CA ARG A 269 -22.71 -5.18 19.73
C ARG A 269 -21.29 -4.88 20.18
N PHE A 270 -20.45 -5.90 20.24
CA PHE A 270 -19.07 -5.76 20.65
C PHE A 270 -18.18 -6.59 19.74
N ASP A 271 -17.28 -5.92 19.03
CA ASP A 271 -16.33 -6.54 18.12
C ASP A 271 -14.90 -6.37 18.64
N ILE A 272 -14.11 -7.43 18.52
CA ILE A 272 -12.67 -7.46 18.79
C ILE A 272 -11.99 -7.94 17.51
N ASN A 273 -10.99 -7.20 17.04
CA ASN A 273 -10.14 -7.62 15.94
C ASN A 273 -8.68 -7.48 16.31
N VAL A 274 -7.95 -8.59 16.25
CA VAL A 274 -6.50 -8.66 16.48
C VAL A 274 -5.82 -8.97 15.16
N GLN A 275 -4.81 -8.19 14.82
CA GLN A 275 -3.98 -8.41 13.64
C GLN A 275 -2.52 -8.57 14.07
N LEU A 276 -1.86 -9.56 13.50
CA LEU A 276 -0.43 -9.80 13.66
C LEU A 276 0.17 -9.99 12.27
N GLY A 277 1.23 -9.28 11.97
CA GLY A 277 1.87 -9.34 10.67
C GLY A 277 3.38 -9.27 10.78
N ILE A 278 4.08 -10.02 9.96
CA ILE A 278 5.53 -9.97 9.81
C ILE A 278 5.90 -10.04 8.35
N ALA A 279 6.89 -9.27 7.95
CA ALA A 279 7.53 -9.37 6.64
C ALA A 279 9.03 -9.20 6.79
N SER A 280 9.80 -9.95 6.01
CA SER A 280 11.24 -9.77 5.87
C SER A 280 11.60 -9.91 4.41
N GLN A 281 12.37 -8.98 3.90
CA GLN A 281 12.86 -9.05 2.53
C GLN A 281 14.31 -8.59 2.45
N SER A 282 15.04 -9.17 1.49
CA SER A 282 16.38 -8.75 1.14
C SER A 282 16.53 -8.72 -0.37
N TYR A 283 17.26 -7.74 -0.88
CA TYR A 283 17.39 -7.55 -2.31
C TYR A 283 18.69 -6.83 -2.71
N GLY A 284 19.13 -7.11 -3.93
CA GLY A 284 20.12 -6.31 -4.62
C GLY A 284 19.49 -4.97 -5.04
N ALA A 285 20.11 -3.88 -4.67
CA ALA A 285 19.61 -2.52 -4.88
C ALA A 285 20.46 -1.79 -5.94
N ASN A 286 20.44 -2.30 -7.19
CA ASN A 286 21.22 -1.76 -8.28
C ASN A 286 20.89 -0.28 -8.55
N THR A 287 21.87 0.60 -8.31
CA THR A 287 21.78 2.06 -8.56
C THR A 287 20.63 2.79 -7.85
N PHE A 288 20.05 2.24 -6.78
CA PHE A 288 18.86 2.80 -6.14
C PHE A 288 19.04 4.24 -5.64
N TYR A 289 20.14 4.50 -4.95
CA TYR A 289 20.40 5.82 -4.35
C TYR A 289 21.54 6.58 -5.04
N SER A 290 22.27 5.94 -5.94
CA SER A 290 23.33 6.57 -6.72
C SER A 290 23.64 5.78 -8.00
N ALA A 291 23.66 6.47 -9.12
CA ALA A 291 24.05 5.87 -10.41
C ALA A 291 25.51 5.36 -10.47
N LYS A 292 26.36 5.79 -9.51
CA LYS A 292 27.75 5.33 -9.41
C LYS A 292 27.91 3.92 -8.86
N TYR A 293 26.93 3.45 -8.08
CA TYR A 293 27.01 2.20 -7.32
C TYR A 293 25.93 1.24 -7.80
N ASN A 294 26.33 0.23 -8.56
CA ASN A 294 25.42 -0.82 -9.07
C ASN A 294 25.33 -2.05 -8.15
N ASN A 295 26.14 -2.11 -7.09
CA ASN A 295 26.23 -3.26 -6.20
C ASN A 295 25.80 -2.89 -4.78
N GLN A 296 24.68 -2.19 -4.63
CA GLN A 296 24.07 -1.89 -3.34
C GLN A 296 23.22 -3.07 -2.86
N TYR A 297 22.96 -3.15 -1.58
CA TYR A 297 22.13 -4.17 -0.95
C TYR A 297 21.26 -3.56 0.13
N GLU A 298 20.07 -4.09 0.30
CA GLU A 298 19.17 -3.68 1.37
C GLU A 298 18.40 -4.88 1.91
N LYS A 299 18.20 -4.87 3.22
CA LYS A 299 17.32 -5.82 3.92
C LYS A 299 16.40 -5.04 4.84
N THR A 300 15.09 -5.30 4.74
CA THR A 300 14.07 -4.70 5.59
C THR A 300 13.27 -5.76 6.31
N ASP A 301 12.92 -5.48 7.58
CA ASP A 301 11.99 -6.28 8.37
C ASP A 301 10.87 -5.38 8.87
N HIS A 302 9.62 -5.85 8.78
CA HIS A 302 8.44 -5.17 9.28
C HIS A 302 7.62 -6.10 10.16
N GLY A 303 7.32 -5.67 11.38
CA GLY A 303 6.41 -6.34 12.31
C GLY A 303 5.21 -5.45 12.62
N LEU A 304 4.01 -6.01 12.63
CA LEU A 304 2.76 -5.34 12.99
C LEU A 304 2.01 -6.12 14.04
N ALA A 305 1.54 -5.43 15.07
CA ALA A 305 0.49 -5.93 15.97
C ALA A 305 -0.57 -4.85 16.15
N SER A 306 -1.84 -5.20 16.06
CA SER A 306 -2.94 -4.26 16.36
C SER A 306 -4.11 -4.93 17.06
N LEU A 307 -4.78 -4.14 17.90
CA LEU A 307 -6.02 -4.48 18.57
C LEU A 307 -7.05 -3.38 18.27
N ASN A 308 -8.10 -3.74 17.58
CA ASN A 308 -9.25 -2.87 17.30
C ASN A 308 -10.46 -3.40 18.05
N LEU A 309 -11.08 -2.55 18.83
CA LEU A 309 -12.33 -2.83 19.54
C LEU A 309 -13.43 -1.96 18.95
N SER A 310 -14.66 -2.44 18.96
CA SER A 310 -15.84 -1.63 18.62
C SER A 310 -17.00 -2.03 19.54
N LEU A 311 -17.55 -1.05 20.22
CA LEU A 311 -18.75 -1.17 21.03
C LEU A 311 -19.84 -0.34 20.38
N HIS A 312 -20.98 -0.94 20.05
CA HIS A 312 -22.08 -0.28 19.35
C HIS A 312 -23.43 -0.91 19.73
N ASN A 313 -24.54 -0.23 19.46
CA ASN A 313 -25.84 -0.87 19.50
C ASN A 313 -26.12 -1.68 18.21
N GLN A 314 -27.16 -2.52 18.22
CA GLN A 314 -27.48 -3.37 17.07
C GLN A 314 -27.75 -2.59 15.78
N GLU A 315 -28.37 -1.43 15.88
CA GLU A 315 -28.66 -0.55 14.75
C GLU A 315 -27.45 0.30 14.33
N LYS A 316 -26.33 0.22 15.04
CA LYS A 316 -25.13 1.04 14.82
C LYS A 316 -25.41 2.55 14.74
N THR A 317 -26.35 3.02 15.55
CA THR A 317 -26.63 4.45 15.68
C THR A 317 -25.57 5.18 16.49
N TRP A 318 -24.82 4.48 17.32
CA TRP A 318 -23.62 4.96 17.97
C TRP A 318 -22.55 3.87 18.00
N GLU A 319 -21.30 4.28 18.03
CA GLU A 319 -20.15 3.41 18.12
C GLU A 319 -19.02 4.10 18.88
N ILE A 320 -18.30 3.33 19.70
CA ILE A 320 -17.04 3.72 20.36
C ILE A 320 -16.02 2.66 19.99
N ALA A 321 -14.95 3.08 19.29
CA ALA A 321 -13.97 2.19 18.69
C ALA A 321 -12.53 2.58 19.12
N PRO A 322 -12.04 2.04 20.26
CA PRO A 322 -10.62 2.15 20.60
C PRO A 322 -9.76 1.28 19.68
N GLN A 323 -8.57 1.80 19.34
CA GLN A 323 -7.57 1.11 18.53
C GLN A 323 -6.21 1.24 19.19
N PHE A 324 -5.42 0.17 19.17
CA PHE A 324 -4.02 0.15 19.58
C PHE A 324 -3.19 -0.55 18.52
N TYR A 325 -1.99 -0.04 18.26
CA TYR A 325 -1.09 -0.67 17.30
C TYR A 325 0.38 -0.47 17.66
N TYR A 326 1.17 -1.40 17.16
CA TYR A 326 2.62 -1.37 17.23
C TYR A 326 3.17 -1.78 15.86
N ASN A 327 4.07 -0.96 15.32
CA ASN A 327 4.87 -1.28 14.14
C ASN A 327 6.35 -1.28 14.53
N LYS A 328 7.04 -2.29 14.07
CA LYS A 328 8.50 -2.44 14.17
C LYS A 328 9.08 -2.46 12.77
N PHE A 329 9.98 -1.53 12.49
CA PHE A 329 10.71 -1.52 11.22
C PHE A 329 12.20 -1.66 11.49
N LYS A 330 12.88 -2.50 10.72
CA LYS A 330 14.34 -2.58 10.68
C LYS A 330 14.79 -2.46 9.25
N ASP A 331 15.91 -1.77 9.09
CA ASP A 331 16.53 -1.54 7.78
C ASP A 331 18.05 -1.70 7.93
N HIS A 332 18.62 -2.50 7.03
CA HIS A 332 20.05 -2.71 6.91
C HIS A 332 20.45 -2.45 5.46
N TYR A 333 21.13 -1.34 5.25
CA TYR A 333 21.60 -0.91 3.93
C TYR A 333 23.11 -1.01 3.80
N GLN A 334 23.59 -1.46 2.63
CA GLN A 334 25.00 -1.47 2.24
C GLN A 334 25.19 -0.77 0.91
N LEU A 335 26.02 0.27 0.86
CA LEU A 335 26.38 0.95 -0.39
C LEU A 335 27.18 0.04 -1.31
N ILE A 336 27.96 -0.87 -0.76
CA ILE A 336 28.67 -1.92 -1.49
C ILE A 336 28.34 -3.26 -0.82
N ARG A 337 27.56 -4.08 -1.49
CA ARG A 337 27.11 -5.39 -1.02
C ARG A 337 28.24 -6.25 -0.48
N GLY A 338 28.10 -6.74 0.74
CA GLY A 338 29.10 -7.58 1.42
C GLY A 338 30.26 -6.84 2.05
N LYS A 339 30.28 -5.49 2.00
CA LYS A 339 31.25 -4.68 2.73
C LYS A 339 30.61 -4.06 3.96
N ALA A 340 31.18 -4.37 5.11
CA ALA A 340 30.74 -3.87 6.42
C ALA A 340 31.42 -2.56 6.79
N GLY A 341 30.79 -1.79 7.68
CA GLY A 341 31.31 -0.63 8.34
C GLY A 341 30.85 0.72 7.77
N ALA A 342 30.89 1.74 8.61
CA ALA A 342 30.46 3.10 8.26
C ALA A 342 31.23 3.68 7.07
N ALA A 343 32.56 3.45 7.00
CA ALA A 343 33.40 3.90 5.90
C ALA A 343 33.03 3.27 4.55
N ALA A 344 32.41 2.09 4.55
CA ALA A 344 31.88 1.42 3.37
C ALA A 344 30.43 1.82 3.03
N GLY A 345 29.83 2.76 3.79
CA GLY A 345 28.45 3.22 3.60
C GLY A 345 27.38 2.23 4.08
N GLU A 346 27.69 1.42 5.09
CA GLU A 346 26.73 0.51 5.73
C GLU A 346 25.97 1.23 6.85
N ASN A 347 24.64 1.12 6.82
CA ASN A 347 23.75 1.71 7.82
C ASN A 347 22.74 0.70 8.36
N TYR A 348 22.37 0.90 9.64
CA TYR A 348 21.34 0.15 10.34
C TYR A 348 20.35 1.10 11.00
N HIS A 349 19.08 0.79 10.86
CA HIS A 349 17.98 1.51 11.47
C HIS A 349 17.03 0.56 12.18
N ASP A 350 16.57 0.93 13.36
CA ASP A 350 15.63 0.17 14.19
C ASP A 350 14.58 1.14 14.72
N LEU A 351 13.38 1.11 14.15
CA LEU A 351 12.29 2.04 14.41
C LEU A 351 11.10 1.33 15.04
N ASP A 352 10.65 1.87 16.16
CA ASP A 352 9.43 1.50 16.86
C ASP A 352 8.38 2.61 16.69
N VAL A 353 7.14 2.24 16.34
CA VAL A 353 5.98 3.14 16.32
C VAL A 353 4.88 2.54 17.16
N TYR A 354 4.53 3.18 18.27
CA TYR A 354 3.40 2.80 19.10
C TYR A 354 2.28 3.79 18.88
N GLY A 355 1.07 3.32 18.71
CA GLY A 355 -0.07 4.20 18.55
C GLY A 355 -1.30 3.69 19.26
N GLY A 356 -2.13 4.64 19.66
CA GLY A 356 -3.44 4.36 20.20
C GLY A 356 -4.40 5.47 19.83
N GLY A 357 -5.64 5.10 19.60
CA GLY A 357 -6.69 6.03 19.23
C GLY A 357 -8.05 5.62 19.75
N LEU A 358 -8.95 6.58 19.74
CA LEU A 358 -10.36 6.40 20.05
C LEU A 358 -11.18 7.11 18.98
N ASN A 359 -12.07 6.40 18.33
CA ASN A 359 -13.08 6.98 17.46
C ASN A 359 -14.45 6.75 18.05
N ALA A 360 -15.23 7.82 18.23
CA ALA A 360 -16.61 7.73 18.69
C ALA A 360 -17.51 8.41 17.66
N ASN A 361 -18.63 7.78 17.32
CA ASN A 361 -19.58 8.35 16.39
C ASN A 361 -21.01 8.12 16.87
N VAL A 362 -21.92 9.04 16.47
CA VAL A 362 -23.33 8.99 16.75
C VAL A 362 -24.15 9.48 15.56
N ALA A 363 -25.18 8.72 15.21
CA ALA A 363 -26.20 9.12 14.24
C ALA A 363 -27.39 9.75 14.98
N TRP A 364 -27.86 10.89 14.49
CA TRP A 364 -28.96 11.64 15.07
C TRP A 364 -29.73 12.41 13.98
N ALA A 365 -30.70 13.22 14.34
CA ALA A 365 -31.64 13.84 13.40
C ALA A 365 -30.95 14.68 12.27
N LEU A 366 -29.77 15.28 12.53
CA LEU A 366 -29.04 16.08 11.57
C LEU A 366 -27.98 15.30 10.80
N GLY A 367 -27.85 13.98 11.02
CA GLY A 367 -26.87 13.14 10.35
C GLY A 367 -25.96 12.37 11.30
N LYS A 368 -24.64 12.33 11.02
CA LYS A 368 -23.65 11.58 11.80
C LYS A 368 -22.51 12.47 12.27
N THR A 369 -22.25 12.48 13.58
CA THR A 369 -21.10 13.19 14.18
C THR A 369 -20.06 12.18 14.62
N ALA A 370 -18.79 12.43 14.34
CA ALA A 370 -17.66 11.63 14.81
C ALA A 370 -16.60 12.50 15.49
N VAL A 371 -16.05 11.98 16.59
CA VAL A 371 -14.90 12.57 17.30
C VAL A 371 -13.81 11.51 17.34
N GLY A 372 -12.61 11.89 16.95
CA GLY A 372 -11.43 11.04 16.97
C GLY A 372 -10.34 11.62 17.86
N PHE A 373 -9.61 10.76 18.53
CA PHE A 373 -8.36 11.07 19.21
C PHE A 373 -7.34 10.00 18.83
N ASP A 374 -6.16 10.41 18.37
CA ASP A 374 -5.04 9.50 18.09
C ASP A 374 -3.75 10.07 18.69
N ILE A 375 -2.96 9.21 19.31
CA ILE A 375 -1.62 9.51 19.77
C ILE A 375 -0.67 8.43 19.28
N SER A 376 0.48 8.83 18.75
CA SER A 376 1.53 7.90 18.37
C SER A 376 2.90 8.42 18.77
N LYS A 377 3.77 7.52 19.20
CA LYS A 377 5.17 7.79 19.48
C LYS A 377 6.03 7.00 18.50
N GLU A 378 6.97 7.69 17.87
CA GLU A 378 8.03 7.16 17.03
C GLU A 378 9.33 7.20 17.78
N CYS A 379 10.13 6.12 17.72
CA CYS A 379 11.45 6.03 18.35
C CYS A 379 12.39 5.26 17.41
N ILE A 380 13.37 5.95 16.85
CA ILE A 380 14.39 5.35 15.99
C ILE A 380 15.74 5.29 16.70
N TYR A 381 16.38 4.11 16.67
CA TYR A 381 17.79 3.92 16.93
C TYR A 381 18.50 3.68 15.60
N SER A 382 19.63 4.33 15.39
CA SER A 382 20.27 4.34 14.09
C SER A 382 21.78 4.50 14.18
N THR A 383 22.47 4.07 13.12
CA THR A 383 23.90 4.40 12.91
C THR A 383 24.09 5.72 12.18
N ALA A 384 23.01 6.33 11.63
CA ALA A 384 23.11 7.52 10.79
C ALA A 384 22.03 8.59 11.05
N LEU A 385 20.84 8.20 11.59
CA LEU A 385 19.69 9.08 11.75
C LEU A 385 19.41 9.37 13.23
N GLY A 386 19.11 10.62 13.55
CA GLY A 386 18.85 11.08 14.90
C GLY A 386 20.03 11.82 15.53
N GLU A 387 19.85 12.24 16.78
CA GLU A 387 20.85 12.90 17.60
C GLU A 387 21.85 11.88 18.15
N GLU A 388 23.08 12.32 18.40
CA GLU A 388 24.12 11.45 18.94
C GLU A 388 23.82 11.05 20.38
N LEU A 389 23.96 9.76 20.67
CA LEU A 389 23.86 9.23 22.03
C LEU A 389 25.20 9.38 22.77
N ALA A 390 25.15 9.47 24.10
CA ALA A 390 26.34 9.25 24.90
C ALA A 390 26.81 7.79 24.78
N GLU A 391 28.10 7.53 24.82
CA GLU A 391 28.67 6.16 24.64
C GLU A 391 28.03 5.09 25.54
N LYS A 392 27.72 5.49 26.79
CA LYS A 392 27.03 4.60 27.76
C LYS A 392 25.60 4.17 27.33
N ASP A 393 24.99 4.91 26.41
CA ASP A 393 23.61 4.70 25.91
C ASP A 393 23.59 4.04 24.52
N TYR A 394 24.76 3.67 23.98
CA TYR A 394 24.86 2.90 22.73
C TYR A 394 24.19 1.55 22.88
N LYS A 395 23.56 1.07 21.79
CA LYS A 395 22.91 -0.23 21.76
C LYS A 395 23.54 -1.14 20.73
N ASP A 396 23.81 -2.38 21.12
CA ASP A 396 24.34 -3.40 20.21
C ASP A 396 23.36 -3.75 19.10
N ILE A 397 23.90 -3.95 17.89
CA ILE A 397 23.15 -4.42 16.73
C ILE A 397 23.29 -5.92 16.65
N SER A 398 22.18 -6.64 16.81
CA SER A 398 22.18 -8.11 16.76
C SER A 398 22.72 -8.62 15.42
N GLY A 399 23.77 -9.44 15.47
CA GLY A 399 24.41 -10.01 14.29
C GLY A 399 25.42 -9.11 13.59
N SER A 400 25.85 -8.02 14.23
CA SER A 400 26.91 -7.11 13.77
C SER A 400 27.82 -6.71 14.92
N ASP A 401 29.07 -6.33 14.62
CA ASP A 401 30.00 -5.74 15.58
C ASP A 401 29.75 -4.24 15.78
N ARG A 402 28.70 -3.69 15.17
CA ARG A 402 28.33 -2.26 15.25
C ARG A 402 27.30 -2.00 16.34
N GLN A 403 27.18 -0.74 16.71
CA GLN A 403 26.19 -0.24 17.67
C GLN A 403 25.35 0.88 17.05
N TYR A 404 24.11 1.01 17.49
CA TYR A 404 23.31 2.20 17.28
C TYR A 404 23.88 3.32 18.14
N THR A 405 24.35 4.38 17.50
CA THR A 405 25.00 5.53 18.14
C THR A 405 24.13 6.78 18.13
N ARG A 406 22.95 6.71 17.51
CA ARG A 406 22.02 7.82 17.35
C ARG A 406 20.60 7.40 17.72
N LYS A 407 19.81 8.39 18.16
CA LYS A 407 18.40 8.21 18.51
C LYS A 407 17.58 9.41 18.06
N GLY A 408 16.37 9.15 17.57
CA GLY A 408 15.35 10.17 17.31
C GLY A 408 14.03 9.76 17.92
N GLU A 409 13.29 10.72 18.46
CA GLU A 409 11.95 10.50 19.01
C GLU A 409 11.04 11.65 18.62
N ARG A 410 9.78 11.33 18.34
CA ARG A 410 8.71 12.33 18.27
C ARG A 410 7.36 11.71 18.62
N THR A 411 6.49 12.55 19.18
CA THR A 411 5.11 12.19 19.52
C THR A 411 4.17 13.01 18.66
N ASN A 412 3.23 12.36 18.04
CA ASN A 412 2.18 12.96 17.22
C ASN A 412 0.84 12.79 17.91
N THR A 413 0.11 13.88 18.11
CA THR A 413 -1.22 13.90 18.75
C THR A 413 -2.22 14.52 17.78
N ASN A 414 -3.32 13.83 17.53
CA ASN A 414 -4.39 14.26 16.63
C ASN A 414 -5.71 14.28 17.38
N ILE A 415 -6.45 15.36 17.25
CA ILE A 415 -7.86 15.48 17.67
C ILE A 415 -8.67 15.78 16.43
N MET A 416 -9.71 15.02 16.18
CA MET A 416 -10.52 15.11 14.97
C MET A 416 -11.98 15.28 15.32
N LEU A 417 -12.64 16.19 14.62
CA LEU A 417 -14.09 16.40 14.67
C LEU A 417 -14.64 16.37 13.25
N GLU A 418 -15.66 15.60 13.02
CA GLU A 418 -16.37 15.51 11.75
C GLU A 418 -17.87 15.46 11.96
N HIS A 419 -18.62 16.21 11.16
CA HIS A 419 -20.07 16.06 11.09
C HIS A 419 -20.51 15.87 9.64
N ASN A 420 -21.36 14.88 9.42
CA ASN A 420 -21.92 14.51 8.12
C ASN A 420 -23.42 14.78 8.13
N PHE A 421 -23.84 15.86 7.50
CA PHE A 421 -25.25 16.15 7.21
C PHE A 421 -25.74 15.28 6.07
N ILE A 422 -26.84 14.53 6.26
CA ILE A 422 -27.39 13.60 5.26
C ILE A 422 -28.84 13.95 5.05
N PHE A 423 -29.17 14.41 3.84
CA PHE A 423 -30.54 14.83 3.45
C PHE A 423 -30.91 14.21 2.09
N GLY A 424 -31.69 13.13 2.12
CA GLY A 424 -32.03 12.41 0.89
C GLY A 424 -30.77 12.02 0.11
N GLY A 425 -30.65 12.50 -1.14
CA GLY A 425 -29.49 12.24 -1.99
C GLY A 425 -28.29 13.18 -1.74
N PHE A 426 -28.35 14.13 -0.81
CA PHE A 426 -27.30 15.08 -0.52
C PHE A 426 -26.54 14.72 0.77
N THR A 427 -25.22 14.73 0.72
CA THR A 427 -24.35 14.58 1.91
C THR A 427 -23.34 15.73 1.94
N LEU A 428 -23.26 16.41 3.08
CA LEU A 428 -22.23 17.43 3.37
C LEU A 428 -21.44 16.98 4.60
N SER A 429 -20.14 16.77 4.44
CA SER A 429 -19.19 16.43 5.51
C SER A 429 -18.31 17.65 5.79
N ALA A 430 -18.31 18.13 7.02
CA ALA A 430 -17.43 19.18 7.48
C ALA A 430 -16.63 18.70 8.68
N GLY A 431 -15.35 19.03 8.75
CA GLY A 431 -14.53 18.59 9.87
C GLY A 431 -13.18 19.30 9.95
N VAL A 432 -12.49 19.04 11.06
CA VAL A 432 -11.17 19.62 11.33
C VAL A 432 -10.30 18.59 12.05
N LEU A 433 -9.02 18.57 11.67
CA LEU A 433 -7.94 17.93 12.41
C LEU A 433 -7.20 19.03 13.18
N ALA A 434 -7.06 18.87 14.50
CA ALA A 434 -6.09 19.58 15.32
C ALA A 434 -4.89 18.64 15.56
N ASN A 435 -3.72 19.02 15.09
CA ASN A 435 -2.50 18.23 15.19
C ASN A 435 -1.47 18.97 16.02
N LYS A 436 -0.76 18.21 16.85
CA LYS A 436 0.38 18.63 17.66
C LYS A 436 1.50 17.60 17.54
N ASN A 437 2.73 18.06 17.28
CA ASN A 437 3.88 17.17 17.10
C ASN A 437 5.11 17.71 17.80
N THR A 438 5.76 16.88 18.62
CA THR A 438 6.95 17.27 19.39
C THR A 438 8.20 17.46 18.54
N GLY A 439 8.22 16.98 17.30
CA GLY A 439 9.27 17.25 16.30
C GLY A 439 9.17 18.65 15.66
N LEU A 440 8.20 19.47 16.10
CA LEU A 440 8.00 20.87 15.76
C LEU A 440 8.00 21.73 17.03
N ASP A 441 7.37 22.90 16.95
CA ASP A 441 7.15 23.82 18.06
C ASP A 441 6.22 23.30 19.18
N ASN A 442 5.64 22.10 18.98
CA ASN A 442 4.71 21.44 19.89
C ASN A 442 3.41 22.24 20.12
N ASP A 443 3.00 23.07 19.14
CA ASP A 443 1.74 23.80 19.14
C ASP A 443 0.66 23.10 18.31
N PHE A 444 -0.61 23.34 18.65
CA PHE A 444 -1.72 22.83 17.85
C PHE A 444 -1.86 23.58 16.52
N ARG A 445 -1.94 22.82 15.44
CA ARG A 445 -2.19 23.29 14.09
C ARG A 445 -3.48 22.69 13.54
N PHE A 446 -4.28 23.49 12.82
CA PHE A 446 -5.62 23.12 12.40
C PHE A 446 -5.72 22.91 10.89
N TYR A 447 -6.31 21.78 10.49
CA TYR A 447 -6.48 21.36 9.12
C TYR A 447 -7.95 21.08 8.83
N PRO A 448 -8.73 22.11 8.44
CA PRO A 448 -10.15 21.97 8.13
C PRO A 448 -10.34 21.31 6.77
N GLY A 449 -11.53 20.75 6.57
CA GLY A 449 -11.97 20.23 5.30
C GLY A 449 -13.49 20.14 5.20
N VAL A 450 -13.97 20.26 3.97
CA VAL A 450 -15.37 20.13 3.62
C VAL A 450 -15.49 19.27 2.37
N ASP A 451 -16.38 18.27 2.42
CA ASP A 451 -16.71 17.43 1.27
C ASP A 451 -18.22 17.42 1.08
N MET A 452 -18.68 17.43 -0.15
CA MET A 452 -20.09 17.34 -0.47
C MET A 452 -20.33 16.36 -1.60
N SER A 453 -21.45 15.67 -1.57
CA SER A 453 -21.94 14.88 -2.68
C SER A 453 -23.44 15.02 -2.86
N TYR A 454 -23.88 14.89 -4.11
CA TYR A 454 -25.28 14.91 -4.49
C TYR A 454 -25.61 13.78 -5.46
N ARG A 455 -26.61 12.98 -5.11
CA ARG A 455 -27.17 11.91 -5.91
C ARG A 455 -28.59 12.27 -6.33
N PRO A 456 -28.81 12.82 -7.52
CA PRO A 456 -30.15 13.14 -8.00
C PRO A 456 -30.98 11.89 -8.28
N ASN A 457 -30.33 10.77 -8.58
CA ASN A 457 -30.91 9.44 -8.81
C ASN A 457 -29.86 8.33 -8.57
N ASP A 458 -30.22 7.06 -8.78
CA ASP A 458 -29.35 5.92 -8.52
C ASP A 458 -28.17 5.82 -9.50
N ASN A 459 -28.23 6.48 -10.64
CA ASN A 459 -27.20 6.43 -11.68
C ASN A 459 -26.12 7.49 -11.50
N TRP A 460 -26.44 8.68 -11.03
CA TRP A 460 -25.54 9.82 -10.96
C TRP A 460 -25.15 10.19 -9.54
N LYS A 461 -23.87 10.45 -9.34
CA LYS A 461 -23.32 11.06 -8.14
C LYS A 461 -22.35 12.16 -8.53
N PHE A 462 -22.59 13.37 -8.06
CA PHE A 462 -21.70 14.52 -8.16
C PHE A 462 -21.01 14.75 -6.82
N TYR A 463 -19.77 15.22 -6.82
CA TYR A 463 -19.06 15.54 -5.60
C TYR A 463 -18.12 16.72 -5.76
N ALA A 464 -17.85 17.42 -4.67
CA ALA A 464 -16.84 18.44 -4.55
C ALA A 464 -16.20 18.38 -3.18
N SER A 465 -14.93 18.67 -3.08
CA SER A 465 -14.18 18.65 -1.83
C SER A 465 -13.14 19.76 -1.77
N TRP A 466 -12.91 20.24 -0.55
CA TRP A 466 -11.78 21.07 -0.19
C TRP A 466 -11.22 20.61 1.14
N ASN A 467 -9.92 20.29 1.19
CA ASN A 467 -9.26 19.80 2.39
C ASN A 467 -7.85 20.37 2.50
N LYS A 468 -7.43 20.66 3.74
CA LYS A 468 -6.04 20.97 4.09
C LYS A 468 -5.34 19.76 4.68
N ALA A 469 -4.04 19.66 4.44
CA ALA A 469 -3.18 18.60 4.95
C ALA A 469 -1.79 19.12 5.28
N LEU A 470 -1.05 18.34 6.09
CA LEU A 470 0.38 18.55 6.30
C LEU A 470 1.14 17.25 6.18
N ARG A 471 2.45 17.33 5.87
CA ARG A 471 3.41 16.24 5.98
C ARG A 471 4.62 16.68 6.82
N MET A 472 4.98 15.87 7.79
CA MET A 472 6.20 16.03 8.57
C MET A 472 7.41 15.57 7.73
N PRO A 473 8.58 16.21 7.86
CA PRO A 473 9.81 15.66 7.34
C PRO A 473 10.08 14.26 7.92
N THR A 474 10.63 13.36 7.12
CA THR A 474 11.05 12.02 7.56
C THR A 474 12.35 12.12 8.38
N TYR A 475 12.70 11.06 9.11
CA TYR A 475 14.00 11.02 9.77
C TYR A 475 15.16 11.07 8.76
N THR A 476 14.99 10.49 7.58
CA THR A 476 15.96 10.59 6.48
C THR A 476 16.10 12.04 6.00
N ASP A 477 15.01 12.76 5.78
CA ASP A 477 15.04 14.18 5.38
C ASP A 477 15.82 15.04 6.39
N LEU A 478 15.66 14.77 7.69
CA LEU A 478 16.27 15.58 8.75
C LEU A 478 17.75 15.27 8.97
N TYR A 479 18.14 13.98 8.97
CA TYR A 479 19.41 13.59 9.60
C TYR A 479 20.41 12.94 8.66
N ILE A 480 20.02 12.44 7.47
CA ILE A 480 20.97 11.70 6.62
C ILE A 480 22.17 12.59 6.24
N SER A 481 23.38 12.06 6.38
CA SER A 481 24.60 12.71 5.90
C SER A 481 25.55 11.64 5.38
N ASN A 482 25.79 11.63 4.07
CA ASN A 482 26.66 10.67 3.42
C ASN A 482 27.36 11.30 2.20
N ALA A 483 28.04 10.48 1.38
CA ALA A 483 28.78 10.95 0.20
C ALA A 483 27.90 11.53 -0.91
N VAL A 484 26.59 11.25 -0.91
CA VAL A 484 25.65 11.62 -1.99
C VAL A 484 24.48 12.48 -1.54
N GLN A 485 24.17 12.50 -0.24
CA GLN A 485 22.98 13.15 0.33
C GLN A 485 23.32 13.91 1.62
N GLN A 486 22.63 15.04 1.83
CA GLN A 486 22.73 15.87 3.04
C GLN A 486 21.33 16.28 3.49
N GLY A 487 20.94 15.86 4.71
CA GLY A 487 19.69 16.23 5.39
C GLY A 487 19.75 17.63 5.97
N ASP A 488 18.57 18.16 6.37
CA ASP A 488 18.44 19.50 6.95
C ASP A 488 17.46 19.48 8.15
N LEU A 489 17.97 19.84 9.33
CA LEU A 489 17.17 19.93 10.57
C LEU A 489 16.24 21.15 10.60
N THR A 490 16.40 22.11 9.69
CA THR A 490 15.62 23.36 9.65
C THR A 490 14.37 23.23 8.78
N LEU A 491 14.09 22.06 8.22
CA LEU A 491 12.95 21.81 7.36
C LEU A 491 11.61 22.14 8.03
N ASN A 492 10.82 22.93 7.36
CA ASN A 492 9.44 23.17 7.72
C ASN A 492 8.53 22.07 7.17
N PRO A 493 7.44 21.70 7.87
CA PRO A 493 6.45 20.79 7.34
C PRO A 493 5.83 21.28 6.05
N GLU A 494 5.60 20.37 5.11
CA GLU A 494 4.81 20.67 3.91
C GLU A 494 3.36 20.93 4.27
N LYS A 495 2.72 21.84 3.54
CA LYS A 495 1.29 22.15 3.66
C LYS A 495 0.63 22.04 2.29
N ASN A 496 -0.57 21.48 2.27
CA ASN A 496 -1.37 21.33 1.06
C ASN A 496 -2.80 21.82 1.27
N SER A 497 -3.36 22.42 0.23
CA SER A 497 -4.78 22.76 0.12
C SER A 497 -5.29 22.20 -1.19
N THR A 498 -6.13 21.16 -1.14
CA THR A 498 -6.62 20.44 -2.32
C THR A 498 -8.09 20.70 -2.55
N PHE A 499 -8.44 21.10 -3.76
CA PHE A 499 -9.80 21.16 -4.31
C PHE A 499 -9.99 19.99 -5.28
N LYS A 500 -11.11 19.28 -5.16
CA LYS A 500 -11.44 18.19 -6.08
C LYS A 500 -12.93 18.24 -6.42
N VAL A 501 -13.25 18.05 -7.69
CA VAL A 501 -14.63 17.93 -8.18
C VAL A 501 -14.73 16.72 -9.07
N GLY A 502 -15.92 16.15 -9.18
CA GLY A 502 -16.12 15.07 -10.14
C GLY A 502 -17.53 14.50 -10.14
N THR A 503 -17.69 13.51 -10.99
CA THR A 503 -18.96 12.81 -11.15
C THR A 503 -18.72 11.33 -11.35
N GLN A 504 -19.67 10.53 -10.89
CA GLN A 504 -19.74 9.11 -11.12
C GLN A 504 -21.09 8.79 -11.76
N TYR A 505 -21.04 8.00 -12.83
CA TYR A 505 -22.21 7.44 -13.47
C TYR A 505 -22.18 5.91 -13.39
N ARG A 506 -23.29 5.30 -13.01
CA ARG A 506 -23.45 3.86 -12.96
C ARG A 506 -24.79 3.44 -13.53
N GLN A 507 -24.77 2.43 -14.35
CA GLN A 507 -25.97 1.70 -14.81
C GLN A 507 -25.59 0.23 -15.02
N THR A 508 -26.59 -0.63 -15.29
CA THR A 508 -26.34 -2.02 -15.64
C THR A 508 -25.35 -2.12 -16.80
N GLY A 509 -24.25 -2.82 -16.58
CA GLY A 509 -23.23 -3.05 -17.60
C GLY A 509 -22.25 -1.88 -17.85
N PHE A 510 -22.40 -0.73 -17.18
CA PHE A 510 -21.51 0.39 -17.39
C PHE A 510 -21.29 1.22 -16.11
N ALA A 511 -20.03 1.53 -15.81
CA ALA A 511 -19.66 2.46 -14.76
C ALA A 511 -18.56 3.42 -15.25
N ALA A 512 -18.68 4.70 -14.95
CA ALA A 512 -17.66 5.70 -15.27
C ALA A 512 -17.49 6.71 -14.14
N THR A 513 -16.27 7.20 -13.96
CA THR A 513 -15.91 8.24 -13.01
C THR A 513 -15.03 9.26 -13.72
N VAL A 514 -15.35 10.55 -13.57
CA VAL A 514 -14.53 11.66 -14.04
C VAL A 514 -14.26 12.57 -12.86
N SER A 515 -13.02 12.93 -12.64
CA SER A 515 -12.64 13.85 -11.57
C SER A 515 -11.55 14.82 -12.01
N GLY A 516 -11.62 16.07 -11.53
CA GLY A 516 -10.56 17.06 -11.65
C GLY A 516 -10.11 17.54 -10.28
N PHE A 517 -8.84 17.92 -10.16
CA PHE A 517 -8.27 18.39 -8.91
C PHE A 517 -7.31 19.56 -9.13
N TYR A 518 -7.17 20.37 -8.07
CA TYR A 518 -6.14 21.38 -7.92
C TYR A 518 -5.58 21.31 -6.50
N ALA A 519 -4.28 21.08 -6.38
CA ALA A 519 -3.57 20.99 -5.11
C ALA A 519 -2.50 22.10 -5.04
N HIS A 520 -2.62 22.97 -4.03
CA HIS A 520 -1.66 24.05 -3.76
C HIS A 520 -0.77 23.65 -2.59
N GLY A 521 0.48 23.30 -2.92
CA GLY A 521 1.52 22.92 -1.96
C GLY A 521 2.43 24.08 -1.60
N THR A 522 2.80 24.21 -0.33
CA THR A 522 3.78 25.18 0.17
C THR A 522 4.79 24.48 1.10
N ASN A 523 6.01 25.02 1.19
CA ASN A 523 7.13 24.41 1.89
C ASN A 523 7.41 22.99 1.37
N MET A 524 7.25 22.75 0.08
CA MET A 524 7.44 21.43 -0.50
C MET A 524 8.87 20.98 -0.30
N ILE A 525 9.07 19.73 0.12
CA ILE A 525 10.39 19.16 0.41
C ILE A 525 10.84 18.32 -0.78
N ASP A 526 12.07 18.53 -1.23
CA ASP A 526 12.70 17.69 -2.24
C ASP A 526 14.21 17.60 -2.06
N TRP A 527 14.80 16.57 -2.63
CA TRP A 527 16.22 16.33 -2.74
C TRP A 527 16.73 16.94 -4.04
N VAL A 528 17.49 18.02 -3.93
CA VAL A 528 17.89 18.84 -5.10
C VAL A 528 19.39 19.08 -5.15
N GLN A 529 19.89 19.27 -6.37
CA GLN A 529 21.19 19.89 -6.61
C GLN A 529 20.93 21.32 -7.10
N THR A 530 21.54 22.30 -6.43
CA THR A 530 21.52 23.71 -6.81
C THR A 530 22.80 24.11 -7.57
N SER A 531 22.90 25.36 -8.05
CA SER A 531 24.11 25.83 -8.74
C SER A 531 25.34 25.77 -7.82
N VAL A 532 26.44 25.34 -8.37
CA VAL A 532 27.71 25.01 -7.70
C VAL A 532 28.29 26.20 -6.87
N THR A 533 27.84 27.41 -7.11
CA THR A 533 28.40 28.63 -6.46
C THR A 533 28.03 28.77 -4.99
N GLU A 534 26.99 28.08 -4.50
CA GLU A 534 26.51 28.26 -3.12
C GLU A 534 26.94 27.13 -2.17
N LEU A 535 27.05 25.88 -2.64
CA LEU A 535 27.29 24.70 -1.77
C LEU A 535 28.62 23.99 -2.04
N ASN A 536 29.26 24.29 -3.15
CA ASN A 536 30.58 23.74 -3.58
C ASN A 536 30.75 22.20 -3.46
N ASP A 537 29.64 21.46 -3.50
CA ASP A 537 29.63 20.00 -3.48
C ASP A 537 28.69 19.40 -4.54
N SER A 538 28.81 18.10 -4.80
CA SER A 538 28.00 17.37 -5.77
C SER A 538 26.88 16.57 -5.13
N LYS A 539 26.56 16.80 -3.86
CA LYS A 539 25.52 16.08 -3.13
C LYS A 539 24.13 16.60 -3.50
N TYR A 540 23.15 15.77 -3.25
CA TYR A 540 21.77 16.22 -3.15
C TYR A 540 21.50 16.73 -1.74
N HIS A 541 21.01 17.96 -1.65
CA HIS A 541 20.57 18.57 -0.40
C HIS A 541 19.06 18.52 -0.34
N VAL A 542 18.52 18.08 0.79
CA VAL A 542 17.09 18.21 1.05
C VAL A 542 16.80 19.66 1.46
N MET A 543 15.74 20.23 0.93
CA MET A 543 15.30 21.58 1.31
C MET A 543 13.81 21.80 1.04
N ASN A 544 13.25 22.84 1.66
CA ASN A 544 11.94 23.35 1.25
C ASN A 544 12.10 24.10 -0.07
N ILE A 545 11.67 23.52 -1.18
CA ILE A 545 11.85 24.07 -2.54
C ILE A 545 10.85 25.18 -2.89
N GLY A 546 9.92 25.52 -1.99
CA GLY A 546 8.94 26.57 -2.19
C GLY A 546 7.55 26.06 -2.49
N LYS A 547 6.89 26.60 -3.54
CA LYS A 547 5.50 26.29 -3.90
C LYS A 547 5.42 25.34 -5.07
N LEU A 548 4.49 24.38 -4.98
CA LEU A 548 4.22 23.41 -6.01
C LEU A 548 2.70 23.25 -6.18
N ASN A 549 2.20 23.55 -7.38
CA ASN A 549 0.80 23.41 -7.70
C ASN A 549 0.61 22.24 -8.66
N ASN A 550 -0.15 21.23 -8.24
CA ASN A 550 -0.54 20.13 -9.09
C ASN A 550 -1.99 20.30 -9.50
N MET A 551 -2.27 20.24 -10.80
CA MET A 551 -3.63 20.20 -11.32
C MET A 551 -3.77 19.08 -12.33
N GLY A 552 -4.94 18.47 -12.39
CA GLY A 552 -5.13 17.35 -13.29
C GLY A 552 -6.54 16.82 -13.29
N TYR A 553 -6.71 15.75 -14.06
CA TYR A 553 -7.97 15.01 -14.09
C TYR A 553 -7.74 13.52 -14.30
N ASN A 554 -8.68 12.73 -13.79
CA ASN A 554 -8.74 11.29 -13.94
C ASN A 554 -10.09 10.91 -14.59
N VAL A 555 -10.04 10.00 -15.55
CA VAL A 555 -11.20 9.40 -16.19
C VAL A 555 -11.07 7.90 -16.11
N ASP A 556 -12.05 7.23 -15.54
CA ASP A 556 -12.12 5.77 -15.44
C ASP A 556 -13.47 5.29 -15.97
N ALA A 557 -13.47 4.24 -16.78
CA ALA A 557 -14.70 3.59 -17.25
C ALA A 557 -14.54 2.08 -17.24
N THR A 558 -15.61 1.38 -16.89
CA THR A 558 -15.70 -0.08 -16.94
C THR A 558 -16.97 -0.49 -17.66
N ILE A 559 -16.84 -1.37 -18.64
CA ILE A 559 -17.93 -1.94 -19.42
C ILE A 559 -18.00 -3.42 -19.12
N TYR A 560 -19.11 -3.88 -18.55
CA TYR A 560 -19.41 -5.29 -18.29
C TYR A 560 -20.19 -5.84 -19.47
N MET A 561 -19.46 -6.36 -20.46
CA MET A 561 -20.03 -6.74 -21.77
C MET A 561 -21.11 -7.80 -21.67
N ARG A 562 -21.02 -8.76 -20.74
CA ARG A 562 -22.04 -9.81 -20.57
C ARG A 562 -23.37 -9.31 -20.01
N GLU A 563 -23.36 -8.18 -19.33
CA GLU A 563 -24.59 -7.52 -18.87
C GLU A 563 -25.31 -6.76 -20.02
N LEU A 564 -24.54 -6.29 -21.01
CA LEU A 564 -25.05 -5.57 -22.17
C LEU A 564 -25.37 -6.52 -23.33
N VAL A 565 -24.51 -7.52 -23.57
CA VAL A 565 -24.61 -8.48 -24.64
C VAL A 565 -24.46 -9.88 -24.03
N PRO A 566 -25.58 -10.60 -23.76
CA PRO A 566 -25.54 -11.97 -23.25
C PRO A 566 -24.66 -12.88 -24.12
N ASN A 567 -23.88 -13.75 -23.48
CA ASN A 567 -22.93 -14.68 -24.14
C ASN A 567 -21.77 -14.04 -24.90
N SER A 568 -21.49 -12.74 -24.72
CA SER A 568 -20.30 -12.13 -25.24
C SER A 568 -19.05 -12.89 -24.75
N PHE A 569 -18.10 -13.16 -25.66
CA PHE A 569 -16.81 -13.73 -25.31
C PHE A 569 -15.94 -12.70 -24.57
N ILE A 570 -16.09 -11.40 -24.86
CA ILE A 570 -15.53 -10.32 -24.04
C ILE A 570 -16.39 -10.22 -22.78
N THR A 571 -15.76 -10.29 -21.61
CA THR A 571 -16.46 -10.20 -20.33
C THR A 571 -16.43 -8.78 -19.77
N ARG A 572 -15.29 -8.09 -19.90
CA ARG A 572 -15.10 -6.74 -19.34
C ARG A 572 -14.07 -5.95 -20.13
N ILE A 573 -14.32 -4.65 -20.25
CA ILE A 573 -13.35 -3.66 -20.75
C ILE A 573 -13.16 -2.59 -19.68
N LYS A 574 -11.92 -2.24 -19.39
CA LYS A 574 -11.56 -1.13 -18.49
C LYS A 574 -10.76 -0.09 -19.26
N LEU A 575 -11.07 1.17 -19.01
CA LEU A 575 -10.38 2.32 -19.57
C LEU A 575 -10.04 3.26 -18.42
N GLY A 576 -8.80 3.69 -18.35
CA GLY A 576 -8.34 4.69 -17.38
C GLY A 576 -7.41 5.68 -18.04
N TYR A 577 -7.55 6.96 -17.72
CA TYR A 577 -6.63 7.99 -18.16
C TYR A 577 -6.46 9.06 -17.08
N ALA A 578 -5.21 9.40 -16.77
CA ALA A 578 -4.83 10.49 -15.89
C ALA A 578 -3.93 11.48 -16.61
N TYR A 579 -4.17 12.75 -16.37
CA TYR A 579 -3.32 13.86 -16.79
C TYR A 579 -3.00 14.73 -15.59
N ILE A 580 -1.73 15.10 -15.46
CA ILE A 580 -1.23 16.00 -14.41
C ILE A 580 -0.37 17.07 -15.05
N TYR A 581 -0.65 18.32 -14.70
CA TYR A 581 0.18 19.47 -14.94
C TYR A 581 0.68 20.00 -13.61
N GLN A 582 1.98 20.27 -13.52
CA GLN A 582 2.62 20.83 -12.34
C GLN A 582 3.20 22.19 -12.69
N ASP A 583 2.84 23.19 -11.90
CA ASP A 583 3.43 24.51 -11.89
C ASP A 583 4.20 24.71 -10.58
N HIS A 584 5.42 25.20 -10.65
CA HIS A 584 6.28 25.37 -9.49
C HIS A 584 6.92 26.76 -9.47
N LYS A 585 7.01 27.29 -8.26
CA LYS A 585 7.79 28.49 -7.97
C LYS A 585 8.82 28.13 -6.89
N THR A 586 10.04 27.94 -7.33
CA THR A 586 11.16 27.61 -6.45
C THR A 586 11.85 28.90 -5.96
N GLU A 587 12.31 28.86 -4.72
CA GLU A 587 13.05 29.97 -4.09
C GLU A 587 14.54 29.95 -4.48
N THR A 588 15.03 28.80 -4.93
CA THR A 588 16.41 28.56 -5.35
C THR A 588 16.46 28.06 -6.79
N ASN A 589 17.58 28.27 -7.49
CA ASN A 589 17.79 27.72 -8.82
C ASN A 589 18.13 26.22 -8.73
N ILE A 590 17.13 25.37 -8.99
CA ILE A 590 17.26 23.92 -8.95
C ILE A 590 17.82 23.43 -10.28
N LEU A 591 18.98 22.80 -10.24
CA LEU A 591 19.60 22.14 -11.41
C LEU A 591 19.02 20.74 -11.62
N LYS A 592 18.81 19.99 -10.53
CA LYS A 592 18.23 18.65 -10.53
C LYS A 592 17.33 18.46 -9.32
N SER A 593 16.22 17.74 -9.52
CA SER A 593 15.28 17.28 -8.52
C SER A 593 15.23 15.75 -8.57
N LEU A 594 15.18 15.07 -7.44
CA LEU A 594 15.07 13.61 -7.43
C LEU A 594 13.62 13.13 -7.51
N TYR A 595 12.67 13.88 -6.95
CA TYR A 595 11.32 13.35 -6.74
C TYR A 595 10.20 14.31 -7.14
N ALA A 596 10.16 15.51 -6.56
CA ALA A 596 9.01 16.39 -6.67
C ALA A 596 8.74 16.88 -8.11
N LEU A 597 9.77 17.11 -8.91
CA LEU A 597 9.64 17.54 -10.30
C LEU A 597 9.62 16.41 -11.32
N GLU A 598 9.74 15.14 -10.88
CA GLU A 598 9.71 13.94 -11.72
C GLU A 598 8.31 13.28 -11.74
N TYR A 599 7.27 14.04 -11.85
CA TYR A 599 5.90 13.51 -11.78
C TYR A 599 5.45 12.79 -13.06
N LEU A 600 4.46 11.91 -12.92
CA LEU A 600 3.80 11.21 -14.03
C LEU A 600 2.78 12.14 -14.69
N LYS A 601 3.13 12.68 -15.88
CA LYS A 601 2.30 13.66 -16.60
C LYS A 601 1.09 13.01 -17.26
N HIS A 602 1.29 11.86 -17.89
CA HIS A 602 0.22 11.12 -18.56
C HIS A 602 0.29 9.65 -18.16
N LYS A 603 -0.86 9.08 -17.90
CA LYS A 603 -1.03 7.63 -17.71
C LYS A 603 -2.30 7.17 -18.39
N ALA A 604 -2.22 6.17 -19.26
CA ALA A 604 -3.36 5.48 -19.81
C ALA A 604 -3.31 4.00 -19.44
N VAL A 605 -4.44 3.45 -19.03
CA VAL A 605 -4.61 2.03 -18.70
C VAL A 605 -5.77 1.48 -19.50
N PHE A 606 -5.54 0.40 -20.23
CA PHE A 606 -6.55 -0.35 -20.92
C PHE A 606 -6.54 -1.79 -20.41
N GLY A 607 -7.70 -2.28 -20.00
CA GLY A 607 -7.91 -3.67 -19.56
C GLY A 607 -8.92 -4.37 -20.44
N LEU A 608 -8.66 -5.60 -20.82
CA LEU A 608 -9.56 -6.45 -21.59
C LEU A 608 -9.60 -7.85 -20.98
N ASP A 609 -10.77 -8.26 -20.50
CA ASP A 609 -11.03 -9.61 -20.04
C ASP A 609 -11.93 -10.33 -21.01
N HIS A 610 -11.54 -11.54 -21.44
CA HIS A 610 -12.34 -12.34 -22.34
C HIS A 610 -12.24 -13.83 -22.05
N GLN A 611 -13.31 -14.54 -22.39
CA GLN A 611 -13.37 -16.00 -22.39
C GLN A 611 -12.75 -16.51 -23.69
N ILE A 612 -11.83 -17.47 -23.59
CA ILE A 612 -11.26 -18.13 -24.77
C ILE A 612 -12.10 -19.38 -25.09
N TRP A 613 -12.25 -20.25 -24.10
CA TRP A 613 -12.99 -21.49 -24.26
C TRP A 613 -13.34 -22.08 -22.90
N SER A 614 -14.58 -22.49 -22.67
CA SER A 614 -15.05 -23.14 -21.44
C SER A 614 -14.62 -22.38 -20.18
N LYS A 615 -13.66 -22.90 -19.45
CA LYS A 615 -13.10 -22.32 -18.20
C LYS A 615 -11.80 -21.56 -18.42
N LEU A 616 -11.29 -21.54 -19.65
CA LEU A 616 -10.10 -20.81 -20.04
C LEU A 616 -10.45 -19.36 -20.36
N SER A 617 -9.86 -18.43 -19.65
CA SER A 617 -10.01 -16.99 -19.86
C SER A 617 -8.65 -16.30 -19.97
N ALA A 618 -8.64 -15.11 -20.56
CA ALA A 618 -7.49 -14.24 -20.61
C ALA A 618 -7.84 -12.84 -20.11
N SER A 619 -6.89 -12.24 -19.44
CA SER A 619 -6.91 -10.84 -19.01
C SER A 619 -5.67 -10.12 -19.55
N TRP A 620 -5.90 -9.03 -20.25
CA TRP A 620 -4.88 -8.18 -20.83
C TRP A 620 -4.86 -6.83 -20.15
N SER A 621 -3.67 -6.30 -19.89
CA SER A 621 -3.47 -4.95 -19.40
C SER A 621 -2.45 -4.23 -20.26
N VAL A 622 -2.85 -3.10 -20.84
CA VAL A 622 -1.96 -2.22 -21.59
C VAL A 622 -1.83 -0.93 -20.81
N ARG A 623 -0.61 -0.53 -20.52
CA ARG A 623 -0.31 0.69 -19.78
C ARG A 623 0.67 1.56 -20.56
N TRP A 624 0.24 2.78 -20.89
CA TRP A 624 1.08 3.81 -21.47
C TRP A 624 1.33 4.91 -20.43
N GLN A 625 2.58 5.35 -20.33
CA GLN A 625 3.01 6.33 -19.33
C GLN A 625 4.01 7.32 -19.93
N GLN A 626 3.87 8.58 -19.53
CA GLN A 626 4.83 9.65 -19.82
C GLN A 626 5.16 10.42 -18.53
N ARG A 627 6.41 10.34 -18.13
CA ARG A 627 6.97 11.05 -16.97
C ARG A 627 7.74 12.27 -17.43
N MET A 628 7.75 13.32 -16.60
CA MET A 628 8.54 14.53 -16.84
C MET A 628 10.03 14.30 -16.51
N ASN A 629 10.84 15.32 -16.76
CA ASN A 629 12.29 15.35 -16.47
C ASN A 629 13.14 14.37 -17.29
N GLY A 630 12.89 14.32 -18.62
CA GLY A 630 13.75 13.59 -19.57
C GLY A 630 13.47 12.10 -19.75
N TYR A 631 12.43 11.57 -19.11
CA TYR A 631 12.01 10.18 -19.32
C TYR A 631 11.30 10.00 -20.67
N HIS A 632 11.65 8.93 -21.39
CA HIS A 632 10.92 8.55 -22.60
C HIS A 632 9.58 7.89 -22.25
N PRO A 633 8.48 8.24 -22.96
CA PRO A 633 7.22 7.52 -22.84
C PRO A 633 7.39 6.06 -23.20
N TYR A 634 6.64 5.19 -22.52
CA TYR A 634 6.65 3.78 -22.82
C TYR A 634 5.25 3.14 -22.75
N THR A 635 5.11 2.02 -23.47
CA THR A 635 3.93 1.16 -23.42
C THR A 635 4.32 -0.21 -22.91
N LYS A 636 3.60 -0.71 -21.92
CA LYS A 636 3.77 -2.03 -21.35
C LYS A 636 2.50 -2.84 -21.58
N VAL A 637 2.67 -4.10 -22.01
CA VAL A 637 1.56 -5.04 -22.20
C VAL A 637 1.79 -6.25 -21.32
N ASP A 638 0.80 -6.55 -20.48
CA ASP A 638 0.80 -7.69 -19.57
C ASP A 638 -0.39 -8.59 -19.89
N CYS A 639 -0.25 -9.91 -19.68
CA CYS A 639 -1.32 -10.88 -19.90
C CYS A 639 -1.33 -11.93 -18.81
N LYS A 640 -2.52 -12.38 -18.43
CA LYS A 640 -2.74 -13.55 -17.60
C LYS A 640 -3.76 -14.49 -18.27
N LEU A 641 -3.35 -15.73 -18.42
CA LEU A 641 -4.22 -16.85 -18.82
C LEU A 641 -4.66 -17.59 -17.57
N MET A 642 -5.93 -17.95 -17.47
CA MET A 642 -6.50 -18.60 -16.28
C MET A 642 -7.44 -19.73 -16.70
N TRP A 643 -7.25 -20.89 -16.08
CA TRP A 643 -8.19 -21.99 -16.08
C TRP A 643 -8.80 -22.09 -14.69
N ASP A 644 -10.07 -21.66 -14.54
CA ASP A 644 -10.74 -21.55 -13.26
C ASP A 644 -11.70 -22.73 -13.02
N GLU A 645 -11.42 -23.49 -11.96
CA GLU A 645 -12.27 -24.53 -11.41
C GLU A 645 -12.77 -24.14 -10.01
N LYS A 646 -13.81 -24.79 -9.51
CA LYS A 646 -14.37 -24.50 -8.19
C LYS A 646 -13.35 -24.65 -7.05
N LYS A 647 -12.44 -25.62 -7.16
CA LYS A 647 -11.50 -25.99 -6.10
C LYS A 647 -10.04 -25.65 -6.45
N TYR A 648 -9.73 -25.37 -7.69
CA TYR A 648 -8.39 -25.03 -8.13
C TYR A 648 -8.40 -24.07 -9.31
N ASN A 649 -7.30 -23.37 -9.47
CA ASN A 649 -7.01 -22.49 -10.60
C ASN A 649 -5.60 -22.81 -11.10
N ILE A 650 -5.43 -22.85 -12.43
CA ILE A 650 -4.12 -22.92 -13.08
C ILE A 650 -3.95 -21.65 -13.88
N PHE A 651 -2.78 -21.05 -13.82
CA PHE A 651 -2.54 -19.79 -14.51
C PHE A 651 -1.14 -19.68 -15.10
N ALA A 652 -1.04 -18.86 -16.14
CA ALA A 652 0.22 -18.36 -16.67
C ALA A 652 0.15 -16.83 -16.74
N LYS A 653 1.20 -16.14 -16.32
CA LYS A 653 1.34 -14.68 -16.35
C LYS A 653 2.54 -14.29 -17.19
N ALA A 654 2.38 -13.28 -18.03
CA ALA A 654 3.45 -12.65 -18.76
C ALA A 654 3.42 -11.15 -18.49
N ASP A 655 4.46 -10.65 -17.88
CA ASP A 655 4.68 -9.22 -17.62
C ASP A 655 5.60 -8.67 -18.72
N ASN A 656 5.26 -7.50 -19.28
CA ASN A 656 6.03 -6.83 -20.34
C ASN A 656 6.26 -7.73 -21.56
N ILE A 657 5.18 -8.24 -22.15
CA ILE A 657 5.22 -9.16 -23.32
C ILE A 657 5.98 -8.53 -24.50
N THR A 658 5.90 -7.21 -24.65
CA THR A 658 6.59 -6.46 -25.69
C THR A 658 8.10 -6.36 -25.46
N CYS A 659 8.58 -6.86 -24.33
CA CYS A 659 10.00 -6.80 -23.92
C CYS A 659 10.58 -5.37 -24.01
N HIS A 660 9.74 -4.37 -23.74
CA HIS A 660 10.16 -2.97 -23.84
C HIS A 660 11.14 -2.62 -22.72
N ARG A 661 12.22 -1.93 -23.07
CA ARG A 661 13.19 -1.43 -22.09
C ARG A 661 12.74 -0.05 -21.62
N TYR A 662 12.53 0.10 -20.32
CA TYR A 662 12.06 1.35 -19.73
C TYR A 662 12.71 1.61 -18.36
N TYR A 663 12.51 2.84 -17.87
CA TYR A 663 12.99 3.31 -16.59
C TYR A 663 11.85 4.00 -15.86
N ASP A 664 11.57 3.61 -14.63
CA ASP A 664 10.64 4.31 -13.73
C ASP A 664 11.37 5.34 -12.86
N LEU A 665 12.66 5.11 -12.64
CA LEU A 665 13.60 5.98 -11.93
C LEU A 665 14.89 6.08 -12.74
N THR A 666 15.56 7.25 -12.66
CA THR A 666 16.82 7.49 -13.36
C THR A 666 17.85 6.41 -13.01
N ALA A 667 18.51 5.83 -14.01
CA ALA A 667 19.50 4.76 -13.91
C ALA A 667 19.00 3.37 -13.45
N VAL A 668 17.76 3.21 -12.99
CA VAL A 668 17.23 1.90 -12.61
C VAL A 668 16.50 1.26 -13.78
N LYS A 669 17.20 0.40 -14.52
CA LYS A 669 16.63 -0.34 -15.64
C LYS A 669 15.60 -1.35 -15.18
N GLN A 670 14.42 -1.33 -15.81
CA GLN A 670 13.36 -2.27 -15.53
C GLN A 670 13.55 -3.59 -16.30
N PRO A 671 13.08 -4.74 -15.77
CA PRO A 671 13.16 -6.03 -16.45
C PRO A 671 12.39 -6.03 -17.78
N GLY A 672 12.85 -6.84 -18.73
CA GLY A 672 12.13 -7.16 -19.94
C GLY A 672 10.97 -8.13 -19.69
N LEU A 673 10.73 -9.06 -20.64
CA LEU A 673 9.69 -10.07 -20.50
C LEU A 673 9.94 -10.97 -19.28
N TRP A 674 8.88 -11.11 -18.46
CA TRP A 674 8.88 -11.97 -17.26
C TRP A 674 7.67 -12.91 -17.29
N ILE A 675 7.92 -14.21 -17.41
CA ILE A 675 6.89 -15.23 -17.50
C ILE A 675 6.85 -16.04 -16.20
N MET A 676 5.65 -16.26 -15.68
CA MET A 676 5.38 -17.09 -14.51
C MET A 676 4.24 -18.05 -14.83
N ALA A 677 4.29 -19.24 -14.31
CA ALA A 677 3.18 -20.18 -14.31
C ALA A 677 2.96 -20.74 -12.90
N GLY A 678 1.73 -21.07 -12.58
CA GLY A 678 1.41 -21.56 -11.26
C GLY A 678 0.03 -22.18 -11.15
N ALA A 679 -0.24 -22.70 -9.98
CA ALA A 679 -1.53 -23.26 -9.61
C ALA A 679 -1.90 -22.85 -8.18
N SER A 680 -3.19 -22.76 -7.94
CA SER A 680 -3.74 -22.57 -6.59
C SER A 680 -4.85 -23.55 -6.33
N VAL A 681 -5.01 -23.96 -5.08
CA VAL A 681 -6.11 -24.76 -4.59
C VAL A 681 -6.87 -23.99 -3.52
N ASN A 682 -8.18 -24.19 -3.47
CA ASN A 682 -9.05 -23.62 -2.46
C ASN A 682 -10.03 -24.70 -1.98
N LEU A 683 -9.77 -25.21 -0.80
CA LEU A 683 -10.51 -26.29 -0.15
C LEU A 683 -11.30 -25.66 1.02
N GLY A 684 -12.48 -25.11 0.75
CA GLY A 684 -13.43 -24.59 1.72
C GLY A 684 -14.78 -25.30 1.63
N ARG A 685 -15.48 -25.40 2.75
CA ARG A 685 -16.87 -25.88 2.82
C ARG A 685 -17.85 -24.72 2.71
#